data_d3206cd70e864d6a2cefdb51898912bd
#
_entry.id   d3206cd70e864d6a2cefdb51898912bd
#
_cell.length_a   1.000
_cell.length_b   1.000
_cell.length_c   1.000
_cell.angle_alpha   90.00
_cell.angle_beta   90.00
_cell.angle_gamma   90.00
#
_symmetry.space_group_name_H-M   'P 1'
#
loop_
_entity.id
_entity.type
_entity.pdbx_description
1 polymer ?
#
loop_
_entity_poly.entity_id
_entity_poly.type
_entity_poly.pdbx_seq_one_letter_code
_entity_poly.pdbx_strand_id
1 'polypeptide(L)'
;MIQHKARASYFLLALLAATVAGSASAVITIPGKQIERLDRGAVAISAGVGAGVGGGIFISWRQLALDAPGTRFNVYRGATRLNAAPLDALNYTDPAGTTAHAYTVRAVVGGVEQAGVAAGATWNKPYLAIPVQAPAAGTTPDGVAYTYELNDGSPADLDGDGAYEIIVKWQPTNAKDNSQSGYTGNTYLDAYKLDGTRMWRIDLGKNIRAGAHYTTFVAYDFDGDGQAEVMAKTADGTVDGKGVVIGSATADHRSPNGYILTGPEFLTVFNGLSGAAMKTANYLPARGSVAAWGDNYGNRVDRFLGGVANLDGNRPSAVFSRGYYTRAVIAAWDWRDGALTSRWVFDTDVAGAAARGQGAHWFATGDANGDGRDDIVYGAATIDSYGQLLYTTGLGHGDALHFGKFDPNRPGQQVYMIHESPASYGASGSGMHDAATGALIWGASGANADVGRGVCFDIDPAYAGAECWASRGGLRSATGELINATPPNSTNFGAWWDGDLLREVVSGAAVQKWDPATRTLATLIDGAANGATTNNGTKATPVLSADLFGDWREEIVLRNSSNTELQIYSTTIPTGTRITTLMHDPQYRSQVAGQNAGYNQPPHPSFYLGHGATAFPQAPVHVPYDGSGAVQAETAIVSGNVQVMADRPGFRHIGFLNFPLKGGSAQFQRIHGGAGGVKTITIRYANGNPTPRTGALRVNGTAQPVTFRPTGAWNNWTTMSASVNLAAGQDNTLRFESTGQGLGNLDELTVP
;
A
#
# COMPACT_ATOMS: atom_id res chain seq x y z
N MET A 1 -40.42 -5.40 -80.90
CA MET A 1 -40.81 -6.78 -81.16
C MET A 1 -40.09 -7.70 -80.24
N ILE A 2 -40.84 -8.57 -79.61
CA ILE A 2 -40.48 -9.68 -78.69
C ILE A 2 -40.12 -9.30 -77.24
N GLN A 3 -41.15 -9.44 -76.41
CA GLN A 3 -41.11 -9.54 -74.97
C GLN A 3 -40.53 -10.90 -74.50
N HIS A 4 -39.71 -10.94 -73.53
CA HIS A 4 -39.55 -12.14 -72.74
C HIS A 4 -39.83 -11.85 -71.27
N LYS A 5 -40.89 -12.47 -70.74
CA LYS A 5 -41.28 -12.51 -69.34
C LYS A 5 -40.29 -13.41 -68.58
N ALA A 6 -39.68 -12.90 -67.57
CA ALA A 6 -38.98 -13.72 -66.57
C ALA A 6 -39.89 -13.91 -65.33
N ARG A 7 -40.15 -15.17 -64.98
CA ARG A 7 -40.91 -15.60 -63.76
C ARG A 7 -40.04 -15.44 -62.56
N ALA A 8 -40.53 -14.73 -61.56
CA ALA A 8 -39.94 -14.68 -60.24
C ALA A 8 -40.36 -15.94 -59.44
N SER A 9 -39.37 -16.75 -59.02
CA SER A 9 -39.55 -17.82 -58.04
C SER A 9 -39.21 -17.29 -56.66
N TYR A 10 -40.21 -17.22 -55.79
CA TYR A 10 -40.01 -16.91 -54.36
C TYR A 10 -39.49 -18.15 -53.68
N PHE A 11 -38.24 -18.11 -53.21
CA PHE A 11 -37.71 -19.03 -52.23
C PHE A 11 -38.02 -18.47 -50.83
N LEU A 12 -38.87 -19.20 -50.11
CA LEU A 12 -39.16 -18.93 -48.70
C LEU A 12 -37.95 -19.42 -47.86
N LEU A 13 -37.11 -18.50 -47.40
CA LEU A 13 -36.03 -18.81 -46.44
C LEU A 13 -36.64 -18.77 -45.04
N ALA A 14 -36.84 -19.95 -44.45
CA ALA A 14 -37.17 -20.08 -43.04
C ALA A 14 -35.94 -19.68 -42.22
N LEU A 15 -35.99 -18.52 -41.58
CA LEU A 15 -34.97 -18.09 -40.58
C LEU A 15 -35.18 -18.89 -39.28
N LEU A 16 -34.31 -19.89 -39.07
CA LEU A 16 -34.18 -20.50 -37.76
C LEU A 16 -33.48 -19.48 -36.82
N ALA A 17 -34.21 -18.80 -35.98
CA ALA A 17 -33.65 -18.01 -34.89
C ALA A 17 -33.09 -18.99 -33.85
N ALA A 18 -31.80 -19.30 -33.94
CA ALA A 18 -31.07 -19.90 -32.84
C ALA A 18 -30.95 -18.86 -31.74
N THR A 19 -31.75 -18.98 -30.70
CA THR A 19 -31.54 -18.27 -29.42
C THR A 19 -30.22 -18.75 -28.85
N VAL A 20 -29.15 -18.01 -29.06
CA VAL A 20 -27.94 -18.11 -28.28
C VAL A 20 -28.35 -17.67 -26.87
N ALA A 21 -28.60 -18.64 -26.01
CA ALA A 21 -28.65 -18.39 -24.59
C ALA A 21 -27.24 -17.90 -24.19
N GLY A 22 -27.08 -16.59 -24.09
CA GLY A 22 -25.91 -15.98 -23.50
C GLY A 22 -25.74 -16.59 -22.11
N SER A 23 -24.69 -17.38 -21.94
CA SER A 23 -24.20 -17.72 -20.62
C SER A 23 -23.92 -16.39 -19.92
N ALA A 24 -24.79 -16.01 -18.97
CA ALA A 24 -24.49 -14.94 -18.06
C ALA A 24 -23.15 -15.32 -17.42
N SER A 25 -22.11 -14.56 -17.73
CA SER A 25 -20.83 -14.64 -17.05
C SER A 25 -21.15 -14.51 -15.57
N ALA A 26 -20.87 -15.53 -14.79
CA ALA A 26 -20.99 -15.46 -13.34
C ALA A 26 -20.15 -14.27 -12.89
N VAL A 27 -20.79 -13.26 -12.31
CA VAL A 27 -20.09 -12.18 -11.65
C VAL A 27 -19.30 -12.84 -10.53
N ILE A 28 -18.00 -13.01 -10.74
CA ILE A 28 -17.09 -13.45 -9.68
C ILE A 28 -17.03 -12.27 -8.74
N THR A 29 -17.73 -12.36 -7.61
CA THR A 29 -17.55 -11.40 -6.53
C THR A 29 -16.11 -11.59 -6.05
N ILE A 30 -15.23 -10.67 -6.39
CA ILE A 30 -13.83 -10.67 -5.92
C ILE A 30 -13.93 -10.45 -4.42
N PRO A 31 -13.47 -11.39 -3.55
CA PRO A 31 -13.33 -11.10 -2.14
C PRO A 31 -12.44 -9.89 -2.03
N GLY A 32 -12.68 -8.93 -1.13
CA GLY A 32 -11.98 -7.66 -1.04
C GLY A 32 -10.45 -7.80 -1.04
N LYS A 33 -9.75 -6.69 -1.15
CA LYS A 33 -8.29 -6.67 -1.20
C LYS A 33 -7.69 -7.13 0.13
N GLN A 34 -6.57 -7.84 0.06
CA GLN A 34 -5.81 -8.26 1.23
C GLN A 34 -5.26 -7.04 1.97
N ILE A 35 -5.40 -7.02 3.29
CA ILE A 35 -4.77 -6.04 4.19
C ILE A 35 -3.95 -6.76 5.26
N GLU A 36 -3.02 -6.05 5.87
CA GLU A 36 -2.21 -6.53 6.98
C GLU A 36 -3.03 -6.67 8.26
N ARG A 37 -2.66 -7.61 9.12
CA ARG A 37 -3.24 -7.79 10.44
C ARG A 37 -2.56 -6.84 11.42
N LEU A 38 -3.06 -5.62 11.55
CA LEU A 38 -2.50 -4.65 12.47
C LEU A 38 -3.07 -4.79 13.88
N ASP A 39 -2.26 -4.46 14.87
CA ASP A 39 -2.69 -4.19 16.23
C ASP A 39 -3.38 -2.81 16.33
N ARG A 40 -3.73 -2.36 17.54
CA ARG A 40 -4.35 -1.04 17.74
C ARG A 40 -3.39 0.14 17.57
N GLY A 41 -2.10 -0.10 17.42
CA GLY A 41 -1.11 0.96 17.29
C GLY A 41 -1.20 1.99 18.42
N ALA A 42 -1.58 1.57 19.64
CA ALA A 42 -1.79 2.51 20.73
C ALA A 42 -0.49 3.20 21.12
N VAL A 43 -0.53 4.53 21.24
CA VAL A 43 0.61 5.35 21.67
C VAL A 43 0.20 6.28 22.80
N ALA A 44 1.17 6.66 23.65
CA ALA A 44 1.01 7.63 24.72
C ALA A 44 2.14 8.65 24.64
N ILE A 45 1.80 9.94 24.49
CA ILE A 45 2.75 11.01 24.20
C ILE A 45 2.54 12.13 25.22
N SER A 46 3.63 12.70 25.78
CA SER A 46 3.55 13.85 26.67
C SER A 46 3.05 15.08 25.92
N ALA A 47 1.88 15.59 26.27
CA ALA A 47 1.25 16.74 25.63
C ALA A 47 1.95 18.09 25.92
N GLY A 48 2.91 18.11 26.86
CA GLY A 48 3.73 19.29 27.17
C GLY A 48 4.93 19.47 26.25
N VAL A 49 5.18 18.58 25.29
CA VAL A 49 6.40 18.54 24.46
C VAL A 49 6.09 18.81 22.97
N GLY A 50 4.99 19.48 22.67
CA GLY A 50 4.60 19.90 21.31
C GLY A 50 3.53 20.99 21.37
N ALA A 51 3.41 21.79 20.35
CA ALA A 51 2.46 22.89 20.34
C ALA A 51 1.00 22.39 20.40
N GLY A 52 0.25 22.75 21.44
CA GLY A 52 -1.19 22.76 21.35
C GLY A 52 -2.04 22.31 22.54
N VAL A 53 -1.57 21.52 23.51
CA VAL A 53 -2.36 21.11 24.67
C VAL A 53 -1.58 21.25 25.96
N GLY A 54 -2.15 21.91 26.97
CA GLY A 54 -1.52 22.11 28.26
C GLY A 54 -1.47 20.82 29.06
N GLY A 55 -0.28 20.30 29.31
CA GLY A 55 0.06 19.25 30.31
C GLY A 55 -0.75 17.94 30.24
N GLY A 56 -0.14 16.83 30.70
CA GLY A 56 -0.77 15.53 30.71
C GLY A 56 -0.24 14.60 29.61
N ILE A 57 -0.93 13.49 29.38
CA ILE A 57 -0.58 12.49 28.36
C ILE A 57 -1.71 12.37 27.34
N PHE A 58 -1.38 12.53 26.09
CA PHE A 58 -2.25 12.24 24.95
C PHE A 58 -2.09 10.76 24.58
N ILE A 59 -3.20 10.05 24.49
CA ILE A 59 -3.26 8.63 24.11
C ILE A 59 -4.09 8.53 22.85
N SER A 60 -3.63 7.79 21.83
CA SER A 60 -4.31 7.61 20.58
C SER A 60 -4.18 6.17 20.08
N TRP A 61 -5.13 5.69 19.25
CA TRP A 61 -5.19 4.30 18.80
C TRP A 61 -5.98 4.16 17.50
N ARG A 62 -5.76 3.06 16.76
CA ARG A 62 -6.40 2.77 15.48
C ARG A 62 -7.85 2.29 15.63
N GLN A 63 -8.70 2.73 14.72
CA GLN A 63 -9.87 2.01 14.24
C GLN A 63 -9.42 1.06 13.14
N LEU A 64 -9.72 -0.23 13.27
CA LEU A 64 -9.38 -1.23 12.25
C LEU A 64 -10.56 -1.45 11.28
N ALA A 65 -10.27 -1.84 10.02
CA ALA A 65 -11.30 -2.05 9.00
C ALA A 65 -12.27 -3.19 9.37
N LEU A 66 -11.81 -4.18 10.10
CA LEU A 66 -12.61 -5.33 10.54
C LEU A 66 -13.21 -5.16 11.93
N ASP A 67 -13.18 -3.96 12.50
CA ASP A 67 -13.90 -3.69 13.75
C ASP A 67 -15.42 -3.82 13.55
N ALA A 68 -16.06 -4.49 14.47
CA ALA A 68 -17.52 -4.61 14.45
C ALA A 68 -18.18 -3.21 14.48
N PRO A 69 -19.26 -2.98 13.74
CA PRO A 69 -19.97 -1.71 13.78
C PRO A 69 -20.34 -1.30 15.21
N GLY A 70 -20.08 -0.03 15.56
CA GLY A 70 -20.32 0.49 16.89
C GLY A 70 -19.30 0.11 17.96
N THR A 71 -18.13 -0.44 17.58
CA THR A 71 -16.99 -0.63 18.49
C THR A 71 -16.62 0.69 19.14
N ARG A 72 -16.49 0.70 20.48
CA ARG A 72 -16.07 1.82 21.30
C ARG A 72 -14.83 1.44 22.10
N PHE A 73 -14.30 2.39 22.90
CA PHE A 73 -13.03 2.16 23.57
C PHE A 73 -13.04 2.60 25.02
N ASN A 74 -12.34 1.84 25.88
CA ASN A 74 -11.99 2.24 27.22
C ASN A 74 -10.48 2.43 27.34
N VAL A 75 -10.06 3.50 28.02
CA VAL A 75 -8.66 3.87 28.26
C VAL A 75 -8.35 3.65 29.74
N TYR A 76 -7.22 3.02 30.00
CA TYR A 76 -6.75 2.70 31.33
C TYR A 76 -5.37 3.32 31.59
N ARG A 77 -5.19 3.87 32.79
CA ARG A 77 -3.88 4.19 33.39
C ARG A 77 -3.57 3.13 34.44
N GLY A 78 -2.67 2.22 34.15
CA GLY A 78 -2.49 1.01 34.94
C GLY A 78 -3.81 0.20 35.02
N ALA A 79 -4.31 -0.02 36.23
CA ALA A 79 -5.58 -0.70 36.47
C ALA A 79 -6.81 0.23 36.49
N THR A 80 -6.61 1.56 36.42
CA THR A 80 -7.69 2.54 36.57
C THR A 80 -8.25 2.94 35.21
N ARG A 81 -9.56 2.69 34.98
CA ARG A 81 -10.26 3.20 33.81
C ARG A 81 -10.43 4.72 33.93
N LEU A 82 -10.09 5.47 32.90
CA LEU A 82 -10.09 6.92 32.88
C LEU A 82 -11.43 7.52 32.38
N ASN A 83 -12.09 6.87 31.43
CA ASN A 83 -13.35 7.34 30.85
C ASN A 83 -14.55 6.72 31.56
N ALA A 84 -15.57 7.52 31.87
CA ALA A 84 -16.79 7.07 32.56
C ALA A 84 -17.67 6.14 31.68
N ALA A 85 -17.74 6.43 30.37
CA ALA A 85 -18.46 5.64 29.36
C ALA A 85 -17.52 5.33 28.18
N PRO A 86 -17.72 4.21 27.44
CA PRO A 86 -16.88 3.90 26.28
C PRO A 86 -16.89 5.02 25.25
N LEU A 87 -15.70 5.37 24.75
CA LEU A 87 -15.45 6.47 23.82
C LEU A 87 -15.74 6.07 22.38
N ASP A 88 -16.33 7.01 21.63
CA ASP A 88 -16.38 6.94 20.17
C ASP A 88 -15.09 7.48 19.52
N ALA A 89 -14.43 8.45 20.17
CA ALA A 89 -13.17 9.02 19.72
C ALA A 89 -12.04 7.97 19.73
N LEU A 90 -11.00 8.20 18.91
CA LEU A 90 -9.80 7.37 18.80
C LEU A 90 -8.61 7.97 19.57
N ASN A 91 -8.87 8.96 20.40
CA ASN A 91 -7.87 9.59 21.27
C ASN A 91 -8.47 10.00 22.60
N TYR A 92 -7.60 10.21 23.58
CA TYR A 92 -7.96 10.65 24.92
C TYR A 92 -6.80 11.41 25.57
N THR A 93 -7.07 12.52 26.23
CA THR A 93 -6.05 13.24 27.02
C THR A 93 -6.28 12.96 28.50
N ASP A 94 -5.25 12.40 29.15
CA ASP A 94 -5.20 12.23 30.61
C ASP A 94 -4.49 13.44 31.24
N PRO A 95 -5.20 14.42 31.80
CA PRO A 95 -4.60 15.66 32.35
C PRO A 95 -3.76 15.40 33.61
N ALA A 96 -3.97 14.28 34.28
CA ALA A 96 -3.20 13.85 35.45
C ALA A 96 -2.09 12.84 35.12
N GLY A 97 -1.90 12.56 33.81
CA GLY A 97 -0.90 11.64 33.31
C GLY A 97 0.53 12.18 33.46
N THR A 98 1.47 11.27 33.61
CA THR A 98 2.91 11.55 33.56
C THR A 98 3.62 10.49 32.74
N THR A 99 4.85 10.74 32.34
CA THR A 99 5.67 9.78 31.54
C THR A 99 6.02 8.49 32.31
N ALA A 100 5.77 8.43 33.63
CA ALA A 100 5.93 7.20 34.39
C ALA A 100 4.70 6.27 34.36
N HIS A 101 3.58 6.73 33.79
CA HIS A 101 2.36 5.94 33.72
C HIS A 101 2.33 5.06 32.48
N ALA A 102 1.84 3.82 32.64
CA ALA A 102 1.53 2.91 31.54
C ALA A 102 0.04 3.01 31.19
N TYR A 103 -0.26 2.98 29.88
CA TYR A 103 -1.60 3.08 29.35
C TYR A 103 -2.00 1.83 28.57
N THR A 104 -3.29 1.50 28.60
CA THR A 104 -3.88 0.39 27.86
C THR A 104 -5.21 0.84 27.26
N VAL A 105 -5.45 0.48 26.02
CA VAL A 105 -6.71 0.71 25.30
C VAL A 105 -7.44 -0.61 25.13
N ARG A 106 -8.75 -0.66 25.44
CA ARG A 106 -9.59 -1.85 25.27
C ARG A 106 -10.78 -1.53 24.39
N ALA A 107 -10.96 -2.31 23.34
CA ALA A 107 -12.18 -2.22 22.52
C ALA A 107 -13.38 -2.77 23.32
N VAL A 108 -14.55 -2.15 23.10
CA VAL A 108 -15.84 -2.55 23.67
C VAL A 108 -16.77 -2.88 22.51
N VAL A 109 -17.06 -4.16 22.33
CA VAL A 109 -17.90 -4.68 21.26
C VAL A 109 -19.18 -5.24 21.84
N GLY A 110 -20.35 -4.73 21.40
CA GLY A 110 -21.64 -5.16 21.95
C GLY A 110 -21.76 -4.98 23.47
N GLY A 111 -21.07 -3.99 24.05
CA GLY A 111 -21.01 -3.75 25.48
C GLY A 111 -20.00 -4.61 26.27
N VAL A 112 -19.24 -5.48 25.60
CA VAL A 112 -18.25 -6.36 26.22
C VAL A 112 -16.84 -5.86 25.94
N GLU A 113 -16.03 -5.63 26.98
CA GLU A 113 -14.61 -5.30 26.85
C GLU A 113 -13.82 -6.48 26.28
N GLN A 114 -12.94 -6.18 25.34
CA GLN A 114 -11.98 -7.09 24.74
C GLN A 114 -10.62 -7.03 25.44
N ALA A 115 -9.68 -7.89 25.02
CA ALA A 115 -8.29 -7.80 25.47
C ALA A 115 -7.70 -6.40 25.25
N GLY A 116 -6.85 -5.96 26.16
CA GLY A 116 -6.23 -4.64 26.09
C GLY A 116 -4.96 -4.65 25.25
N VAL A 117 -4.73 -3.55 24.52
CA VAL A 117 -3.47 -3.28 23.83
C VAL A 117 -2.73 -2.18 24.60
N ALA A 118 -1.47 -2.44 24.96
CA ALA A 118 -0.63 -1.49 25.66
C ALA A 118 -0.13 -0.39 24.71
N ALA A 119 -0.05 0.84 25.20
CA ALA A 119 0.47 1.99 24.42
C ALA A 119 2.01 2.08 24.41
N GLY A 120 2.70 1.02 24.80
CA GLY A 120 4.16 1.04 24.94
C GLY A 120 4.65 2.00 26.03
N ALA A 121 5.91 2.39 25.94
CA ALA A 121 6.49 3.40 26.83
C ALA A 121 5.98 4.80 26.44
N THR A 122 5.55 5.58 27.45
CA THR A 122 5.09 6.96 27.20
C THR A 122 6.25 7.83 26.69
N TRP A 123 6.05 8.49 25.56
CA TRP A 123 7.06 9.36 24.97
C TRP A 123 7.27 10.62 25.81
N ASN A 124 8.51 10.89 26.11
CA ASN A 124 8.92 12.10 26.84
C ASN A 124 9.54 13.17 25.93
N LYS A 125 9.57 12.92 24.63
CA LYS A 125 10.01 13.82 23.56
C LYS A 125 8.86 14.02 22.57
N PRO A 126 8.92 15.05 21.71
CA PRO A 126 7.92 15.22 20.63
C PRO A 126 8.04 14.16 19.52
N TYR A 127 8.90 13.17 19.69
CA TYR A 127 9.13 12.07 18.75
C TYR A 127 9.54 10.80 19.48
N LEU A 128 9.29 9.66 18.86
CA LEU A 128 9.91 8.39 19.22
C LEU A 128 11.31 8.33 18.58
N ALA A 129 12.34 8.12 19.37
CA ALA A 129 13.70 7.92 18.90
C ALA A 129 13.98 6.44 18.66
N ILE A 130 14.36 6.06 17.45
CA ILE A 130 14.84 4.72 17.11
C ILE A 130 16.35 4.81 16.90
N PRO A 131 17.18 4.37 17.85
CA PRO A 131 18.63 4.32 17.67
C PRO A 131 19.02 3.41 16.52
N VAL A 132 19.95 3.86 15.68
CA VAL A 132 20.40 3.10 14.51
C VAL A 132 21.92 2.99 14.46
N GLN A 133 22.43 2.03 13.72
CA GLN A 133 23.85 1.72 13.63
C GLN A 133 24.37 1.87 12.21
N ALA A 134 25.06 2.96 11.92
CA ALA A 134 25.65 3.19 10.60
C ALA A 134 26.61 2.05 10.18
N PRO A 135 26.64 1.69 8.90
CA PRO A 135 27.69 0.83 8.36
C PRO A 135 29.07 1.47 8.51
N ALA A 136 30.12 0.64 8.46
CA ALA A 136 31.51 1.15 8.52
C ALA A 136 31.81 2.04 7.31
N ALA A 137 32.53 3.14 7.54
CA ALA A 137 33.10 3.99 6.49
C ALA A 137 34.03 3.18 5.57
N GLY A 138 34.18 3.64 4.34
CA GLY A 138 35.00 2.96 3.36
C GLY A 138 35.74 3.90 2.40
N THR A 139 36.48 3.32 1.47
CA THR A 139 37.16 4.03 0.38
C THR A 139 36.92 3.26 -0.91
N THR A 140 36.54 3.95 -1.97
CA THR A 140 36.32 3.37 -3.30
C THR A 140 37.66 3.08 -4.02
N PRO A 141 37.69 2.27 -5.10
CA PRO A 141 38.92 1.95 -5.84
C PRO A 141 39.69 3.16 -6.37
N ASP A 142 38.99 4.27 -6.62
CA ASP A 142 39.58 5.55 -7.06
C ASP A 142 40.04 6.45 -5.90
N GLY A 143 40.05 5.92 -4.66
CA GLY A 143 40.57 6.61 -3.48
C GLY A 143 39.60 7.56 -2.79
N VAL A 144 38.32 7.62 -3.18
CA VAL A 144 37.31 8.49 -2.58
C VAL A 144 36.81 7.87 -1.28
N ALA A 145 37.05 8.54 -0.14
CA ALA A 145 36.51 8.13 1.15
C ALA A 145 35.01 8.45 1.24
N TYR A 146 34.25 7.62 1.94
CA TYR A 146 32.82 7.82 2.18
C TYR A 146 32.42 7.31 3.56
N THR A 147 31.34 7.90 4.07
CA THR A 147 30.58 7.43 5.24
C THR A 147 29.16 7.09 4.80
N TYR A 148 28.25 6.93 5.74
CA TYR A 148 26.85 6.60 5.45
C TYR A 148 25.87 7.59 6.05
N GLU A 149 24.79 7.82 5.35
CA GLU A 149 23.63 8.55 5.83
C GLU A 149 22.36 7.71 5.67
N LEU A 150 21.43 7.89 6.59
CA LEU A 150 20.08 7.34 6.48
C LEU A 150 19.37 7.96 5.27
N ASN A 151 18.58 7.17 4.59
CA ASN A 151 17.83 7.61 3.42
C ASN A 151 16.38 7.10 3.52
N ASP A 152 15.70 6.89 2.39
CA ASP A 152 14.30 6.50 2.34
C ASP A 152 14.03 5.15 3.01
N GLY A 153 12.84 4.98 3.58
CA GLY A 153 12.41 3.78 4.28
C GLY A 153 11.02 3.29 3.87
N SER A 154 10.61 2.19 4.44
CA SER A 154 9.28 1.61 4.29
C SER A 154 8.87 0.92 5.59
N PRO A 155 7.59 1.01 6.03
CA PRO A 155 7.11 0.24 7.16
C PRO A 155 6.67 -1.14 6.68
N ALA A 156 6.81 -2.15 7.53
CA ALA A 156 6.24 -3.47 7.31
C ALA A 156 6.15 -4.23 8.64
N ASP A 157 5.13 -5.05 8.83
CA ASP A 157 5.05 -6.01 9.93
C ASP A 157 5.91 -7.23 9.56
N LEU A 158 7.17 -7.22 10.00
CA LEU A 158 8.17 -8.21 9.60
C LEU A 158 8.16 -9.48 10.46
N ASP A 159 7.62 -9.41 11.66
CA ASP A 159 7.57 -10.55 12.57
C ASP A 159 6.14 -11.04 12.89
N GLY A 160 5.13 -10.40 12.35
CA GLY A 160 3.73 -10.82 12.43
C GLY A 160 3.05 -10.47 13.75
N ASP A 161 3.57 -9.49 14.51
CA ASP A 161 3.01 -9.08 15.80
C ASP A 161 1.92 -7.99 15.67
N GLY A 162 1.72 -7.45 14.47
CA GLY A 162 0.75 -6.41 14.14
C GLY A 162 1.25 -4.99 14.31
N ALA A 163 2.49 -4.80 14.78
CA ALA A 163 3.18 -3.51 14.80
C ALA A 163 4.13 -3.39 13.60
N TYR A 164 4.40 -2.18 13.14
CA TYR A 164 5.34 -1.98 12.05
C TYR A 164 6.77 -1.88 12.55
N GLU A 165 7.67 -2.61 11.89
CA GLU A 165 9.09 -2.32 11.85
C GLU A 165 9.40 -1.31 10.74
N ILE A 166 10.56 -0.64 10.85
CA ILE A 166 11.03 0.31 9.84
C ILE A 166 12.23 -0.29 9.11
N ILE A 167 12.06 -0.50 7.81
CA ILE A 167 13.18 -0.81 6.92
C ILE A 167 13.74 0.51 6.41
N VAL A 168 15.04 0.74 6.58
CA VAL A 168 15.69 1.97 6.14
C VAL A 168 16.91 1.67 5.27
N LYS A 169 17.08 2.48 4.25
CA LYS A 169 18.24 2.46 3.35
C LYS A 169 19.38 3.28 3.95
N TRP A 170 20.57 2.69 3.98
CA TRP A 170 21.82 3.39 4.22
C TRP A 170 22.48 3.73 2.88
N GLN A 171 22.57 5.01 2.58
CA GLN A 171 23.19 5.51 1.37
C GLN A 171 24.63 5.98 1.67
N PRO A 172 25.64 5.55 0.89
CA PRO A 172 26.98 6.09 1.03
C PRO A 172 27.00 7.56 0.60
N THR A 173 27.77 8.41 1.31
CA THR A 173 27.87 9.86 1.03
C THR A 173 28.45 10.20 -0.34
N ASN A 174 29.08 9.22 -1.01
CA ASN A 174 29.56 9.34 -2.39
C ASN A 174 28.59 8.74 -3.44
N ALA A 175 27.32 8.56 -3.10
CA ALA A 175 26.28 8.17 -4.03
C ALA A 175 26.21 9.10 -5.25
N LYS A 176 25.79 8.58 -6.39
CA LYS A 176 25.82 9.28 -7.69
C LYS A 176 24.45 9.29 -8.35
N ASP A 177 24.10 10.39 -8.99
CA ASP A 177 23.07 10.36 -10.01
C ASP A 177 23.49 9.50 -11.21
N ASN A 178 22.54 9.00 -11.94
CA ASN A 178 22.80 8.14 -13.11
C ASN A 178 23.60 8.86 -14.22
N SER A 179 23.50 10.17 -14.31
CA SER A 179 24.26 10.99 -15.25
C SER A 179 25.72 11.19 -14.87
N GLN A 180 26.09 10.91 -13.61
CA GLN A 180 27.42 11.18 -13.06
C GLN A 180 28.29 9.89 -13.06
N SER A 181 29.53 9.99 -13.51
CA SER A 181 30.53 8.93 -13.38
C SER A 181 31.10 8.88 -11.96
N GLY A 182 31.82 7.77 -11.66
CA GLY A 182 32.51 7.52 -10.39
C GLY A 182 31.97 6.32 -9.65
N TYR A 183 32.82 5.71 -8.84
CA TYR A 183 32.46 4.61 -7.97
C TYR A 183 31.59 5.10 -6.80
N THR A 184 30.80 4.19 -6.24
CA THR A 184 30.03 4.42 -5.01
C THR A 184 30.37 3.34 -3.97
N GLY A 185 30.18 3.65 -2.69
CA GLY A 185 30.08 2.63 -1.67
C GLY A 185 28.85 1.73 -1.88
N ASN A 186 28.78 0.63 -1.12
CA ASN A 186 27.61 -0.27 -1.15
C ASN A 186 26.39 0.44 -0.53
N THR A 187 25.19 0.06 -0.95
CA THR A 187 23.95 0.42 -0.25
C THR A 187 23.57 -0.74 0.67
N TYR A 188 23.11 -0.42 1.89
CA TYR A 188 22.57 -1.39 2.82
C TYR A 188 21.08 -1.16 3.07
N LEU A 189 20.37 -2.24 3.34
CA LEU A 189 19.00 -2.20 3.88
C LEU A 189 19.05 -2.77 5.30
N ASP A 190 18.58 -2.01 6.27
CA ASP A 190 18.45 -2.44 7.68
C ASP A 190 16.98 -2.47 8.07
N ALA A 191 16.58 -3.46 8.85
CA ALA A 191 15.29 -3.47 9.55
C ALA A 191 15.48 -3.22 11.04
N TYR A 192 14.67 -2.33 11.59
CA TYR A 192 14.68 -1.96 13.01
C TYR A 192 13.29 -2.08 13.63
N LYS A 193 13.23 -2.68 14.81
CA LYS A 193 12.08 -2.53 15.70
C LYS A 193 12.01 -1.10 16.25
N LEU A 194 10.84 -0.69 16.72
CA LEU A 194 10.63 0.65 17.27
C LEU A 194 11.49 0.95 18.52
N ASP A 195 12.01 -0.06 19.19
CA ASP A 195 12.94 0.06 20.33
C ASP A 195 14.41 0.24 19.91
N GLY A 196 14.71 0.23 18.60
CA GLY A 196 16.06 0.33 18.05
C GLY A 196 16.79 -0.99 17.88
N THR A 197 16.14 -2.12 18.17
CA THR A 197 16.71 -3.44 17.91
C THR A 197 16.81 -3.65 16.39
N ARG A 198 18.05 -3.79 15.89
CA ARG A 198 18.25 -4.14 14.48
C ARG A 198 18.00 -5.62 14.30
N MET A 199 16.99 -5.96 13.49
CA MET A 199 16.63 -7.34 13.15
C MET A 199 17.67 -7.97 12.21
N TRP A 200 18.02 -7.25 11.14
CA TRP A 200 18.97 -7.70 10.13
C TRP A 200 19.57 -6.52 9.35
N ARG A 201 20.62 -6.81 8.59
CA ARG A 201 21.24 -5.95 7.57
C ARG A 201 21.49 -6.75 6.31
N ILE A 202 21.06 -6.25 5.16
CA ILE A 202 21.36 -6.75 3.82
C ILE A 202 22.37 -5.81 3.19
N ASP A 203 23.52 -6.35 2.69
CA ASP A 203 24.47 -5.59 1.88
C ASP A 203 24.17 -5.84 0.40
N LEU A 204 23.71 -4.84 -0.33
CA LEU A 204 23.43 -4.97 -1.77
C LEU A 204 24.70 -5.20 -2.61
N GLY A 205 25.88 -4.98 -2.04
CA GLY A 205 27.16 -5.29 -2.65
C GLY A 205 27.64 -4.27 -3.68
N LYS A 206 28.91 -4.45 -4.10
CA LYS A 206 29.60 -3.55 -5.03
C LYS A 206 29.05 -3.52 -6.45
N ASN A 207 28.26 -4.53 -6.84
CA ASN A 207 27.65 -4.66 -8.16
C ASN A 207 26.22 -4.08 -8.21
N ILE A 208 25.80 -3.36 -7.17
CA ILE A 208 24.66 -2.45 -7.16
C ILE A 208 25.18 -1.03 -6.89
N ARG A 209 24.98 -0.11 -7.82
CA ARG A 209 25.41 1.28 -7.68
C ARG A 209 24.49 2.01 -6.71
N ALA A 210 25.04 2.93 -5.91
CA ALA A 210 24.26 3.75 -4.98
C ALA A 210 23.83 5.09 -5.59
N GLY A 211 22.58 5.47 -5.33
CA GLY A 211 21.97 6.72 -5.75
C GLY A 211 20.45 6.63 -5.81
N ALA A 212 19.80 7.76 -6.02
CA ALA A 212 18.35 7.92 -5.90
C ALA A 212 17.50 6.96 -6.78
N HIS A 213 18.08 6.43 -7.87
CA HIS A 213 17.32 5.64 -8.86
C HIS A 213 17.74 4.18 -8.94
N TYR A 214 18.70 3.71 -8.11
CA TYR A 214 19.30 2.38 -8.25
C TYR A 214 18.72 1.33 -7.30
N THR A 215 18.29 1.72 -6.11
CA THR A 215 18.13 0.82 -4.96
C THR A 215 16.73 0.89 -4.35
N THR A 216 15.70 0.89 -5.19
CA THR A 216 14.31 0.73 -4.75
C THR A 216 14.08 -0.69 -4.23
N PHE A 217 13.22 -0.83 -3.23
CA PHE A 217 12.74 -2.10 -2.71
C PHE A 217 11.25 -2.01 -2.41
N VAL A 218 10.60 -3.11 -2.18
CA VAL A 218 9.20 -3.16 -1.71
C VAL A 218 9.10 -4.10 -0.52
N ALA A 219 8.27 -3.73 0.46
CA ALA A 219 8.00 -4.53 1.64
C ALA A 219 6.49 -4.64 1.86
N TYR A 220 5.98 -5.88 1.88
CA TYR A 220 4.57 -6.18 2.03
C TYR A 220 4.38 -7.67 2.35
N ASP A 221 3.29 -8.04 3.00
CA ASP A 221 2.88 -9.45 3.13
C ASP A 221 2.32 -9.93 1.79
N PHE A 222 3.20 -10.44 0.90
CA PHE A 222 2.82 -10.84 -0.45
C PHE A 222 2.09 -12.18 -0.49
N ASP A 223 2.41 -13.10 0.39
CA ASP A 223 1.82 -14.44 0.36
C ASP A 223 0.68 -14.63 1.38
N GLY A 224 0.43 -13.65 2.23
CA GLY A 224 -0.69 -13.63 3.17
C GLY A 224 -0.44 -14.48 4.41
N ASP A 225 0.83 -14.64 4.84
CA ASP A 225 1.15 -15.41 6.05
C ASP A 225 1.18 -14.57 7.33
N GLY A 226 0.97 -13.25 7.20
CA GLY A 226 0.97 -12.29 8.29
C GLY A 226 2.35 -11.72 8.60
N GLN A 227 3.39 -12.10 7.87
CA GLN A 227 4.73 -11.53 7.96
C GLN A 227 5.12 -10.97 6.60
N ALA A 228 5.56 -9.72 6.56
CA ALA A 228 5.93 -9.11 5.30
C ALA A 228 7.24 -9.67 4.75
N GLU A 229 7.31 -9.86 3.43
CA GLU A 229 8.54 -10.09 2.69
C GLU A 229 9.14 -8.76 2.21
N VAL A 230 10.44 -8.81 1.92
CA VAL A 230 11.15 -7.72 1.26
C VAL A 230 11.63 -8.19 -0.10
N MET A 231 11.33 -7.43 -1.16
CA MET A 231 11.85 -7.70 -2.50
C MET A 231 12.73 -6.55 -2.97
N ALA A 232 13.91 -6.88 -3.47
CA ALA A 232 14.85 -5.90 -4.00
C ALA A 232 15.64 -6.46 -5.19
N LYS A 233 16.09 -5.54 -6.05
CA LYS A 233 17.08 -5.86 -7.07
C LYS A 233 18.42 -6.21 -6.40
N THR A 234 18.99 -7.34 -6.76
CA THR A 234 20.28 -7.84 -6.27
C THR A 234 21.23 -8.19 -7.42
N ALA A 235 22.47 -8.46 -7.12
CA ALA A 235 23.51 -8.82 -8.09
C ALA A 235 24.53 -9.76 -7.46
N ASP A 236 25.55 -10.16 -8.23
CA ASP A 236 26.72 -10.87 -7.70
C ASP A 236 27.32 -10.13 -6.50
N GLY A 237 27.54 -10.85 -5.40
CA GLY A 237 28.16 -10.31 -4.19
C GLY A 237 27.18 -9.58 -3.26
N THR A 238 25.87 -9.58 -3.52
CA THR A 238 24.87 -9.20 -2.51
C THR A 238 24.92 -10.20 -1.35
N VAL A 239 24.90 -9.71 -0.10
CA VAL A 239 24.91 -10.53 1.12
C VAL A 239 23.60 -10.34 1.87
N ASP A 240 22.90 -11.43 2.12
CA ASP A 240 21.63 -11.42 2.81
C ASP A 240 21.75 -11.19 4.33
N GLY A 241 20.63 -11.09 5.04
CA GLY A 241 20.60 -10.85 6.49
C GLY A 241 21.20 -11.98 7.35
N LYS A 242 21.54 -13.13 6.76
CA LYS A 242 22.21 -14.26 7.41
C LYS A 242 23.65 -14.43 6.99
N GLY A 243 24.18 -13.53 6.15
CA GLY A 243 25.55 -13.59 5.65
C GLY A 243 25.74 -14.50 4.42
N VAL A 244 24.66 -14.94 3.80
CA VAL A 244 24.72 -15.77 2.57
C VAL A 244 24.89 -14.87 1.36
N VAL A 245 25.88 -15.22 0.49
CA VAL A 245 26.15 -14.45 -0.73
C VAL A 245 25.27 -14.91 -1.87
N ILE A 246 24.64 -13.97 -2.55
CA ILE A 246 23.87 -14.18 -3.78
C ILE A 246 24.81 -14.08 -4.97
N GLY A 247 24.75 -15.06 -5.87
CA GLY A 247 25.60 -15.12 -7.06
C GLY A 247 27.09 -15.32 -6.72
N SER A 248 27.97 -14.68 -7.47
CA SER A 248 29.43 -14.78 -7.30
C SER A 248 29.94 -13.81 -6.23
N ALA A 249 30.61 -14.32 -5.21
CA ALA A 249 31.22 -13.51 -4.15
C ALA A 249 32.39 -12.64 -4.64
N THR A 250 33.03 -12.99 -5.75
CA THR A 250 34.28 -12.36 -6.23
C THR A 250 34.10 -11.48 -7.45
N ALA A 251 33.02 -11.66 -8.21
CA ALA A 251 32.76 -10.87 -9.43
C ALA A 251 32.71 -9.36 -9.16
N ASP A 252 33.27 -8.60 -10.09
CA ASP A 252 33.24 -7.15 -10.10
C ASP A 252 32.87 -6.67 -11.51
N HIS A 253 31.67 -6.15 -11.66
CA HIS A 253 31.09 -5.70 -12.92
C HIS A 253 31.19 -4.18 -13.10
N ARG A 254 31.85 -3.48 -12.18
CA ARG A 254 32.03 -2.03 -12.25
C ARG A 254 32.99 -1.67 -13.39
N SER A 255 32.55 -0.79 -14.27
CA SER A 255 33.42 -0.21 -15.30
C SER A 255 34.47 0.75 -14.67
N PRO A 256 35.52 1.12 -15.38
CA PRO A 256 36.49 2.12 -14.90
C PRO A 256 35.86 3.46 -14.50
N ASN A 257 34.69 3.78 -15.05
CA ASN A 257 33.93 5.00 -14.73
C ASN A 257 32.89 4.76 -13.62
N GLY A 258 32.90 3.61 -12.94
CA GLY A 258 32.01 3.27 -11.83
C GLY A 258 30.58 2.89 -12.21
N TYR A 259 30.22 2.83 -13.51
CA TYR A 259 28.94 2.29 -13.96
C TYR A 259 28.93 0.76 -13.95
N ILE A 260 27.74 0.15 -13.81
CA ILE A 260 27.55 -1.30 -13.80
C ILE A 260 26.63 -1.66 -14.96
N LEU A 261 27.22 -1.82 -16.15
CA LEU A 261 26.51 -2.03 -17.41
C LEU A 261 26.56 -3.48 -17.91
N THR A 262 27.20 -4.35 -17.15
CA THR A 262 27.36 -5.78 -17.43
C THR A 262 27.08 -6.60 -16.18
N GLY A 263 27.16 -7.93 -16.30
CA GLY A 263 26.90 -8.85 -15.20
C GLY A 263 25.41 -9.19 -15.02
N PRO A 264 25.12 -10.23 -14.24
CA PRO A 264 23.77 -10.65 -13.96
C PRO A 264 23.07 -9.65 -13.02
N GLU A 265 21.75 -9.57 -13.19
CA GLU A 265 20.86 -8.82 -12.29
C GLU A 265 19.78 -9.79 -11.82
N PHE A 266 19.46 -9.74 -10.55
CA PHE A 266 18.48 -10.62 -9.94
C PHE A 266 17.39 -9.80 -9.22
N LEU A 267 16.22 -10.40 -9.07
CA LEU A 267 15.21 -10.04 -8.08
C LEU A 267 15.25 -11.09 -6.98
N THR A 268 15.43 -10.67 -5.73
CA THR A 268 15.44 -11.56 -4.57
C THR A 268 14.30 -11.23 -3.63
N VAL A 269 13.59 -12.26 -3.16
CA VAL A 269 12.64 -12.22 -2.06
C VAL A 269 13.39 -12.59 -0.79
N PHE A 270 13.32 -11.71 0.21
CA PHE A 270 13.91 -11.92 1.53
C PHE A 270 12.81 -12.13 2.56
N ASN A 271 13.01 -13.04 3.49
CA ASN A 271 12.15 -13.23 4.65
C ASN A 271 12.22 -12.00 5.57
N GLY A 272 11.08 -11.41 5.90
CA GLY A 272 11.02 -10.18 6.68
C GLY A 272 11.61 -10.28 8.08
N LEU A 273 11.35 -11.39 8.78
CA LEU A 273 11.85 -11.59 10.15
C LEU A 273 13.38 -11.70 10.22
N SER A 274 14.01 -12.31 9.22
CA SER A 274 15.42 -12.71 9.28
C SER A 274 16.33 -12.05 8.26
N GLY A 275 15.79 -11.42 7.21
CA GLY A 275 16.54 -10.92 6.07
C GLY A 275 17.17 -12.01 5.20
N ALA A 276 16.87 -13.30 5.42
CA ALA A 276 17.40 -14.41 4.64
C ALA A 276 16.82 -14.42 3.23
N ALA A 277 17.65 -14.68 2.22
CA ALA A 277 17.18 -14.85 0.84
C ALA A 277 16.35 -16.14 0.72
N MET A 278 15.08 -16.01 0.36
CA MET A 278 14.14 -17.12 0.17
C MET A 278 14.15 -17.62 -1.27
N LYS A 279 14.13 -16.68 -2.22
CA LYS A 279 14.12 -16.98 -3.66
C LYS A 279 14.81 -15.89 -4.46
N THR A 280 15.58 -16.30 -5.46
CA THR A 280 16.22 -15.39 -6.42
C THR A 280 15.86 -15.81 -7.84
N ALA A 281 15.46 -14.86 -8.67
CA ALA A 281 15.17 -15.02 -10.09
C ALA A 281 15.95 -13.98 -10.91
N ASN A 282 16.09 -14.20 -12.23
CA ASN A 282 16.63 -13.17 -13.11
C ASN A 282 15.74 -11.92 -13.07
N TYR A 283 16.37 -10.74 -12.96
CA TYR A 283 15.63 -9.48 -12.87
C TYR A 283 14.87 -9.17 -14.17
N LEU A 284 13.59 -8.94 -14.02
CA LEU A 284 12.76 -8.28 -15.04
C LEU A 284 12.28 -6.93 -14.45
N PRO A 285 12.43 -5.87 -15.20
CA PRO A 285 12.84 -5.69 -16.61
C PRO A 285 14.34 -5.93 -16.85
N ALA A 286 14.68 -6.78 -17.81
CA ALA A 286 16.07 -7.10 -18.16
C ALA A 286 16.81 -5.88 -18.76
N ARG A 287 18.13 -5.76 -18.49
CA ARG A 287 18.97 -4.68 -19.03
C ARG A 287 19.00 -4.68 -20.56
N GLY A 288 19.24 -5.84 -21.16
CA GLY A 288 19.44 -5.95 -22.60
C GLY A 288 20.57 -5.08 -23.10
N SER A 289 20.41 -4.48 -24.28
CA SER A 289 21.38 -3.50 -24.80
C SER A 289 21.21 -2.15 -24.13
N VAL A 290 22.29 -1.59 -23.56
CA VAL A 290 22.28 -0.28 -22.90
C VAL A 290 21.79 0.82 -23.87
N ALA A 291 22.26 0.77 -25.12
CA ALA A 291 21.89 1.77 -26.14
C ALA A 291 20.38 1.77 -26.47
N ALA A 292 19.67 0.67 -26.29
CA ALA A 292 18.22 0.59 -26.52
C ALA A 292 17.41 1.46 -25.53
N TRP A 293 18.03 1.94 -24.44
CA TRP A 293 17.40 2.80 -23.44
C TRP A 293 17.62 4.30 -23.70
N GLY A 294 18.35 4.67 -24.77
CA GLY A 294 18.50 6.06 -25.20
C GLY A 294 19.87 6.69 -24.96
N ASP A 295 20.81 5.99 -24.31
CA ASP A 295 22.21 6.35 -24.19
C ASP A 295 23.11 5.14 -24.06
N ASN A 296 24.44 5.32 -24.08
CA ASN A 296 25.44 4.23 -24.03
C ASN A 296 26.17 4.15 -22.70
N TYR A 297 25.88 5.03 -21.71
CA TYR A 297 26.70 5.16 -20.51
C TYR A 297 25.95 4.87 -19.20
N GLY A 298 24.64 4.55 -19.28
CA GLY A 298 23.89 4.05 -18.14
C GLY A 298 22.95 5.05 -17.47
N ASN A 299 22.80 6.28 -18.01
CA ASN A 299 21.89 7.25 -17.42
C ASN A 299 20.41 6.83 -17.57
N ARG A 300 20.04 6.23 -18.71
CA ARG A 300 18.64 5.87 -19.00
C ARG A 300 18.29 4.45 -18.56
N VAL A 301 19.22 3.50 -18.71
CA VAL A 301 18.98 2.09 -18.42
C VAL A 301 18.85 1.78 -16.93
N ASP A 302 19.56 2.51 -16.06
CA ASP A 302 19.62 2.19 -14.63
C ASP A 302 18.69 3.08 -13.78
N ARG A 303 17.49 3.34 -14.28
CA ARG A 303 16.45 4.07 -13.55
C ARG A 303 15.32 3.12 -13.17
N PHE A 304 15.26 2.80 -11.88
CA PHE A 304 14.38 1.78 -11.34
C PHE A 304 13.34 2.40 -10.41
N LEU A 305 12.12 1.87 -10.47
CA LEU A 305 11.05 2.14 -9.51
C LEU A 305 10.49 0.82 -9.00
N GLY A 306 9.90 0.84 -7.81
CA GLY A 306 9.22 -0.30 -7.21
C GLY A 306 7.96 0.13 -6.49
N GLY A 307 6.97 -0.73 -6.47
CA GLY A 307 5.70 -0.53 -5.78
C GLY A 307 4.94 -1.84 -5.61
N VAL A 308 3.76 -1.73 -5.03
CA VAL A 308 2.85 -2.86 -4.76
C VAL A 308 1.51 -2.57 -5.40
N ALA A 309 0.84 -3.59 -5.95
CA ALA A 309 -0.47 -3.46 -6.57
C ALA A 309 -1.29 -4.74 -6.41
N ASN A 310 -2.59 -4.62 -6.14
CA ASN A 310 -3.52 -5.75 -6.07
C ASN A 310 -4.07 -6.06 -7.48
N LEU A 311 -3.21 -6.61 -8.34
CA LEU A 311 -3.48 -6.83 -9.77
C LEU A 311 -4.54 -7.89 -10.05
N ASP A 312 -4.82 -8.78 -9.12
CA ASP A 312 -5.93 -9.73 -9.22
C ASP A 312 -7.20 -9.24 -8.49
N GLY A 313 -7.15 -8.03 -7.90
CA GLY A 313 -8.22 -7.45 -7.11
C GLY A 313 -8.31 -8.02 -5.68
N ASN A 314 -7.37 -8.89 -5.30
CA ASN A 314 -7.36 -9.56 -4.01
C ASN A 314 -6.00 -9.49 -3.31
N ARG A 315 -4.95 -10.04 -3.91
CA ARG A 315 -3.64 -10.21 -3.31
C ARG A 315 -2.61 -9.24 -3.88
N PRO A 316 -1.66 -8.76 -3.05
CA PRO A 316 -0.60 -7.88 -3.50
C PRO A 316 0.37 -8.59 -4.47
N SER A 317 0.82 -7.87 -5.48
CA SER A 317 1.89 -8.22 -6.39
C SER A 317 2.97 -7.16 -6.32
N ALA A 318 4.23 -7.54 -6.44
CA ALA A 318 5.33 -6.58 -6.56
C ALA A 318 5.43 -6.08 -8.00
N VAL A 319 5.65 -4.78 -8.18
CA VAL A 319 5.81 -4.14 -9.49
C VAL A 319 7.16 -3.46 -9.53
N PHE A 320 7.99 -3.84 -10.51
CA PHE A 320 9.29 -3.21 -10.74
C PHE A 320 9.37 -2.63 -12.14
N SER A 321 9.95 -1.44 -12.27
CA SER A 321 10.15 -0.82 -13.56
C SER A 321 11.60 -0.46 -13.83
N ARG A 322 11.92 -0.31 -15.13
CA ARG A 322 13.20 0.19 -15.63
C ARG A 322 12.95 1.21 -16.72
N GLY A 323 13.59 2.38 -16.63
CA GLY A 323 13.47 3.47 -17.60
C GLY A 323 12.16 4.23 -17.50
N TYR A 324 12.17 5.51 -17.89
CA TYR A 324 10.97 6.36 -17.96
C TYR A 324 11.14 7.57 -18.89
N TYR A 325 12.37 7.93 -19.27
CA TYR A 325 12.63 9.05 -20.18
C TYR A 325 12.46 8.70 -21.67
N THR A 326 12.62 7.41 -22.02
CA THR A 326 12.50 6.89 -23.38
C THR A 326 11.76 5.56 -23.31
N ARG A 327 12.46 4.43 -23.56
CA ARG A 327 11.91 3.10 -23.30
C ARG A 327 11.54 2.99 -21.82
N ALA A 328 10.37 2.42 -21.56
CA ALA A 328 9.92 2.04 -20.23
C ALA A 328 9.48 0.58 -20.25
N VAL A 329 9.93 -0.19 -19.25
CA VAL A 329 9.53 -1.58 -19.08
C VAL A 329 9.08 -1.76 -17.63
N ILE A 330 7.91 -2.36 -17.44
CA ILE A 330 7.31 -2.63 -16.15
C ILE A 330 7.06 -4.13 -16.05
N ALA A 331 7.45 -4.75 -14.95
CA ALA A 331 7.24 -6.17 -14.68
C ALA A 331 6.49 -6.35 -13.36
N ALA A 332 5.45 -7.16 -13.38
CA ALA A 332 4.72 -7.58 -12.19
C ALA A 332 5.14 -8.98 -11.77
N TRP A 333 5.23 -9.18 -10.45
CA TRP A 333 5.69 -10.42 -9.84
C TRP A 333 4.75 -10.85 -8.72
N ASP A 334 4.48 -12.14 -8.69
CA ASP A 334 3.75 -12.79 -7.61
C ASP A 334 4.69 -13.63 -6.75
N TRP A 335 4.61 -13.45 -5.43
CA TRP A 335 5.17 -14.36 -4.45
C TRP A 335 4.05 -15.16 -3.83
N ARG A 336 4.00 -16.46 -4.10
CA ARG A 336 2.92 -17.35 -3.66
C ARG A 336 3.49 -18.74 -3.37
N ASP A 337 3.17 -19.30 -2.23
CA ASP A 337 3.52 -20.68 -1.86
C ASP A 337 5.03 -21.00 -2.07
N GLY A 338 5.90 -20.05 -1.71
CA GLY A 338 7.36 -20.16 -1.87
C GLY A 338 7.86 -20.06 -3.33
N ALA A 339 7.00 -19.67 -4.27
CA ALA A 339 7.34 -19.46 -5.67
C ALA A 339 7.30 -17.98 -6.05
N LEU A 340 8.37 -17.49 -6.68
CA LEU A 340 8.45 -16.18 -7.29
C LEU A 340 8.18 -16.32 -8.80
N THR A 341 7.07 -15.77 -9.28
CA THR A 341 6.65 -15.89 -10.68
C THR A 341 6.39 -14.54 -11.31
N SER A 342 6.88 -14.31 -12.54
CA SER A 342 6.52 -13.12 -13.31
C SER A 342 5.08 -13.26 -13.81
N ARG A 343 4.23 -12.29 -13.46
CA ARG A 343 2.82 -12.25 -13.89
C ARG A 343 2.70 -11.74 -15.34
N TRP A 344 3.33 -10.63 -15.64
CA TRP A 344 3.41 -10.02 -16.96
C TRP A 344 4.58 -9.03 -17.05
N VAL A 345 4.94 -8.67 -18.28
CA VAL A 345 5.93 -7.62 -18.59
C VAL A 345 5.33 -6.72 -19.66
N PHE A 346 5.18 -5.43 -19.37
CA PHE A 346 4.87 -4.37 -20.31
C PHE A 346 6.16 -3.74 -20.82
N ASP A 347 6.32 -3.59 -22.12
CA ASP A 347 7.50 -2.98 -22.76
C ASP A 347 7.05 -2.05 -23.89
N THR A 348 7.41 -0.78 -23.79
CA THR A 348 7.06 0.23 -24.79
C THR A 348 7.66 -0.03 -26.18
N ASP A 349 8.69 -0.88 -26.31
CA ASP A 349 9.26 -1.28 -27.59
C ASP A 349 8.50 -2.45 -28.24
N VAL A 350 7.69 -3.17 -27.49
CA VAL A 350 6.88 -4.31 -27.98
C VAL A 350 5.42 -3.92 -28.18
N ALA A 351 4.84 -3.27 -27.18
CA ALA A 351 3.45 -2.80 -27.19
C ALA A 351 3.37 -1.46 -26.46
N GLY A 352 2.54 -0.54 -26.94
CA GLY A 352 2.36 0.74 -26.26
C GLY A 352 3.46 1.76 -26.56
N ALA A 353 3.96 1.83 -27.79
CA ALA A 353 4.97 2.81 -28.20
C ALA A 353 4.58 4.27 -27.87
N ALA A 354 3.29 4.57 -27.78
CA ALA A 354 2.77 5.86 -27.32
C ALA A 354 3.16 6.21 -25.89
N ALA A 355 3.49 5.23 -25.06
CA ALA A 355 3.94 5.41 -23.67
C ALA A 355 5.45 5.66 -23.52
N ARG A 356 6.22 5.65 -24.61
CA ARG A 356 7.64 6.01 -24.58
C ARG A 356 7.82 7.45 -24.10
N GLY A 357 8.68 7.66 -23.08
CA GLY A 357 8.94 8.98 -22.52
C GLY A 357 7.79 9.58 -21.72
N GLN A 358 6.83 8.76 -21.30
CA GLN A 358 5.66 9.19 -20.54
C GLN A 358 5.71 8.81 -19.04
N GLY A 359 6.77 8.17 -18.56
CA GLY A 359 6.93 7.80 -17.17
C GLY A 359 7.35 8.98 -16.28
N ALA A 360 7.15 8.86 -14.98
CA ALA A 360 7.63 9.80 -13.97
C ALA A 360 8.76 9.20 -13.12
N HIS A 361 9.29 9.99 -12.18
CA HIS A 361 10.28 9.53 -11.21
C HIS A 361 9.69 8.69 -10.06
N TRP A 362 8.40 8.52 -10.05
CA TRP A 362 7.63 7.69 -9.14
C TRP A 362 6.39 7.18 -9.87
N PHE A 363 5.77 6.13 -9.39
CA PHE A 363 4.45 5.70 -9.87
C PHE A 363 3.53 5.41 -8.69
N ALA A 364 2.24 5.62 -8.90
CA ALA A 364 1.21 5.27 -7.95
C ALA A 364 0.42 4.06 -8.43
N THR A 365 -0.15 3.31 -7.51
CA THR A 365 -0.99 2.15 -7.77
C THR A 365 -2.35 2.31 -7.11
N GLY A 366 -3.37 1.77 -7.72
CA GLY A 366 -4.76 1.76 -7.27
C GLY A 366 -5.71 1.53 -8.44
N ASP A 367 -6.98 1.37 -8.14
CA ASP A 367 -8.04 1.12 -9.13
C ASP A 367 -8.38 2.42 -9.87
N ALA A 368 -7.70 2.68 -10.99
CA ALA A 368 -7.88 3.90 -11.77
C ALA A 368 -9.13 3.85 -12.65
N ASN A 369 -9.53 2.66 -13.12
CA ASN A 369 -10.61 2.46 -14.06
C ASN A 369 -11.93 1.99 -13.43
N GLY A 370 -11.94 1.66 -12.13
CA GLY A 370 -13.12 1.25 -11.37
C GLY A 370 -13.51 -0.23 -11.54
N ASP A 371 -12.57 -1.11 -11.97
CA ASP A 371 -12.84 -2.53 -12.19
C ASP A 371 -12.56 -3.41 -10.95
N GLY A 372 -12.12 -2.81 -9.84
CA GLY A 372 -11.79 -3.49 -8.58
C GLY A 372 -10.36 -4.02 -8.49
N ARG A 373 -9.53 -3.83 -9.52
CA ARG A 373 -8.11 -4.21 -9.61
C ARG A 373 -7.23 -2.97 -9.63
N ASP A 374 -6.02 -3.09 -9.13
CA ASP A 374 -5.11 -1.97 -9.20
C ASP A 374 -4.48 -1.86 -10.59
N ASP A 375 -4.38 -0.63 -11.09
CA ASP A 375 -3.63 -0.21 -12.25
C ASP A 375 -2.34 0.49 -11.81
N ILE A 376 -1.41 0.69 -12.73
CA ILE A 376 -0.15 1.39 -12.50
C ILE A 376 -0.17 2.75 -13.20
N VAL A 377 -0.36 3.83 -12.43
CA VAL A 377 -0.26 5.21 -12.90
C VAL A 377 1.22 5.57 -12.98
N TYR A 378 1.81 5.40 -14.16
CA TYR A 378 3.25 5.46 -14.39
C TYR A 378 3.79 6.88 -14.68
N GLY A 379 2.91 7.86 -14.71
CA GLY A 379 3.18 9.24 -15.08
C GLY A 379 2.10 9.74 -16.04
N ALA A 380 2.51 10.18 -17.23
CA ALA A 380 1.63 10.53 -18.33
C ALA A 380 1.10 9.28 -19.09
N ALA A 381 1.26 8.10 -18.55
CA ALA A 381 0.73 6.83 -19.04
C ALA A 381 0.23 5.99 -17.86
N THR A 382 -0.85 5.22 -18.08
CA THR A 382 -1.38 4.25 -17.13
C THR A 382 -1.43 2.88 -17.77
N ILE A 383 -0.98 1.86 -17.04
CA ILE A 383 -0.96 0.47 -17.43
C ILE A 383 -1.99 -0.27 -16.59
N ASP A 384 -2.86 -1.06 -17.23
CA ASP A 384 -3.91 -1.80 -16.53
C ASP A 384 -3.37 -3.00 -15.73
N SER A 385 -4.25 -3.59 -14.93
CA SER A 385 -3.95 -4.76 -14.08
C SER A 385 -3.46 -5.99 -14.87
N TYR A 386 -3.67 -6.03 -16.18
CA TYR A 386 -3.23 -7.10 -17.08
C TYR A 386 -1.91 -6.81 -17.78
N GLY A 387 -1.29 -5.66 -17.52
CA GLY A 387 -0.05 -5.23 -18.17
C GLY A 387 -0.24 -4.66 -19.57
N GLN A 388 -1.41 -4.07 -19.86
CA GLN A 388 -1.70 -3.41 -21.13
C GLN A 388 -1.76 -1.89 -20.92
N LEU A 389 -1.43 -1.14 -21.98
CA LEU A 389 -1.55 0.32 -21.95
C LEU A 389 -3.04 0.70 -21.89
N LEU A 390 -3.47 1.28 -20.77
CA LEU A 390 -4.82 1.79 -20.60
C LEU A 390 -4.99 3.08 -21.39
N TYR A 391 -4.08 4.05 -21.17
CA TYR A 391 -4.01 5.30 -21.93
C TYR A 391 -2.63 5.96 -21.81
N THR A 392 -2.42 6.98 -22.64
CA THR A 392 -1.35 7.97 -22.47
C THR A 392 -1.90 9.37 -22.75
N THR A 393 -1.45 10.35 -21.97
CA THR A 393 -1.81 11.77 -22.18
C THR A 393 -0.96 12.41 -23.28
N GLY A 394 0.21 11.85 -23.60
CA GLY A 394 1.16 12.40 -24.55
C GLY A 394 1.92 13.63 -24.07
N LEU A 395 1.75 14.06 -22.80
CA LEU A 395 2.35 15.29 -22.26
C LEU A 395 3.79 15.11 -21.76
N GLY A 396 4.31 13.89 -21.82
CA GLY A 396 5.71 13.58 -21.56
C GLY A 396 6.04 13.36 -20.09
N HIS A 397 7.32 13.07 -19.86
CA HIS A 397 7.93 12.84 -18.57
C HIS A 397 7.75 14.00 -17.59
N GLY A 398 7.84 13.71 -16.28
CA GLY A 398 7.84 14.71 -15.23
C GLY A 398 8.27 14.16 -13.87
N ASP A 399 8.52 15.08 -12.92
CA ASP A 399 9.15 14.78 -11.64
C ASP A 399 8.17 14.31 -10.56
N ALA A 400 6.88 14.65 -10.67
CA ALA A 400 5.90 14.32 -9.65
C ALA A 400 4.54 13.98 -10.25
N LEU A 401 3.86 13.06 -9.59
CA LEU A 401 2.47 12.73 -9.86
C LEU A 401 1.74 12.42 -8.55
N HIS A 402 0.45 12.69 -8.52
CA HIS A 402 -0.45 12.31 -7.42
C HIS A 402 -1.64 11.59 -8.00
N PHE A 403 -2.02 10.48 -7.38
CA PHE A 403 -3.18 9.68 -7.77
C PHE A 403 -4.07 9.48 -6.55
N GLY A 404 -5.33 9.92 -6.64
CA GLY A 404 -6.30 9.85 -5.57
C GLY A 404 -7.63 10.48 -5.93
N LYS A 405 -8.50 10.61 -4.95
CA LYS A 405 -9.79 11.29 -5.06
C LYS A 405 -9.62 12.75 -4.65
N PHE A 406 -9.39 13.66 -5.63
CA PHE A 406 -9.14 15.09 -5.36
C PHE A 406 -10.38 15.96 -5.49
N ASP A 407 -11.28 15.64 -6.43
CA ASP A 407 -12.56 16.32 -6.59
C ASP A 407 -13.70 15.43 -6.05
N PRO A 408 -14.31 15.76 -4.87
CA PRO A 408 -15.40 14.97 -4.31
C PRO A 408 -16.65 14.93 -5.19
N ASN A 409 -16.85 15.94 -6.05
CA ASN A 409 -18.03 16.08 -6.88
C ASN A 409 -17.91 15.36 -8.23
N ARG A 410 -16.71 14.89 -8.61
CA ARG A 410 -16.47 14.19 -9.87
C ARG A 410 -16.47 12.67 -9.62
N PRO A 411 -17.12 11.85 -10.46
CA PRO A 411 -17.00 10.39 -10.39
C PRO A 411 -15.54 9.93 -10.58
N GLY A 412 -15.18 8.78 -10.01
CA GLY A 412 -13.83 8.18 -10.13
C GLY A 412 -12.75 8.98 -9.43
N GLN A 413 -11.51 8.61 -9.67
CA GLN A 413 -10.30 9.24 -9.14
C GLN A 413 -9.64 10.14 -10.19
N GLN A 414 -8.63 10.91 -9.79
CA GLN A 414 -7.91 11.82 -10.66
C GLN A 414 -6.41 11.61 -10.54
N VAL A 415 -5.67 12.01 -11.58
CA VAL A 415 -4.21 12.10 -11.60
C VAL A 415 -3.79 13.55 -11.76
N TYR A 416 -3.05 14.09 -10.81
CA TYR A 416 -2.37 15.37 -10.97
C TYR A 416 -0.92 15.12 -11.34
N MET A 417 -0.50 15.56 -12.53
CA MET A 417 0.84 15.33 -13.08
C MET A 417 1.56 16.66 -13.32
N ILE A 418 2.86 16.65 -13.03
CA ILE A 418 3.78 17.78 -13.23
C ILE A 418 4.83 17.36 -14.26
N HIS A 419 5.02 18.16 -15.33
CA HIS A 419 5.82 17.82 -16.50
C HIS A 419 7.14 18.59 -16.58
N GLU A 420 8.14 17.98 -17.23
CA GLU A 420 9.50 18.55 -17.38
C GLU A 420 9.66 19.31 -18.69
N SER A 421 9.20 18.74 -19.83
CA SER A 421 9.57 19.24 -21.16
C SER A 421 8.48 20.09 -21.82
N PRO A 422 8.74 21.41 -22.03
CA PRO A 422 7.82 22.29 -22.75
C PRO A 422 7.41 21.79 -24.14
N ALA A 423 8.33 21.13 -24.84
CA ALA A 423 8.06 20.58 -26.18
C ALA A 423 7.01 19.45 -26.14
N SER A 424 6.88 18.77 -25.02
CA SER A 424 5.90 17.69 -24.85
C SER A 424 4.60 18.21 -24.24
N TYR A 425 4.65 18.97 -23.15
CA TYR A 425 3.46 19.37 -22.40
C TYR A 425 2.69 20.58 -23.03
N GLY A 426 3.32 21.36 -23.89
CA GLY A 426 2.68 22.52 -24.55
C GLY A 426 2.15 23.55 -23.56
N ALA A 427 0.82 23.66 -23.44
CA ALA A 427 0.18 24.62 -22.53
C ALA A 427 0.00 24.09 -21.09
N SER A 428 0.17 22.80 -20.86
CA SER A 428 -0.18 22.10 -19.61
C SER A 428 1.04 21.58 -18.88
N GLY A 429 1.90 22.48 -18.37
CA GLY A 429 3.09 22.11 -17.58
C GLY A 429 2.76 21.37 -16.28
N SER A 430 1.57 21.56 -15.73
CA SER A 430 0.94 20.67 -14.75
C SER A 430 -0.55 20.57 -15.08
N GLY A 431 -1.20 19.48 -14.67
CA GLY A 431 -2.62 19.29 -14.99
C GLY A 431 -3.27 18.15 -14.24
N MET A 432 -4.58 18.29 -14.09
CA MET A 432 -5.48 17.28 -13.54
C MET A 432 -6.09 16.47 -14.67
N HIS A 433 -6.03 15.15 -14.54
CA HIS A 433 -6.55 14.19 -15.51
C HIS A 433 -7.57 13.27 -14.84
N ASP A 434 -8.52 12.81 -15.61
CA ASP A 434 -9.41 11.71 -15.26
C ASP A 434 -8.59 10.40 -15.22
N ALA A 435 -8.60 9.69 -14.10
CA ALA A 435 -7.72 8.54 -13.90
C ALA A 435 -8.07 7.33 -14.78
N ALA A 436 -9.35 7.17 -15.15
CA ALA A 436 -9.79 6.05 -15.98
C ALA A 436 -9.46 6.23 -17.47
N THR A 437 -9.39 7.48 -17.93
CA THR A 437 -9.32 7.77 -19.38
C THR A 437 -8.10 8.59 -19.79
N GLY A 438 -7.39 9.22 -18.84
CA GLY A 438 -6.32 10.17 -19.11
C GLY A 438 -6.79 11.51 -19.66
N ALA A 439 -8.09 11.75 -19.77
CA ALA A 439 -8.64 12.98 -20.30
C ALA A 439 -8.26 14.17 -19.42
N LEU A 440 -7.73 15.24 -20.03
CA LEU A 440 -7.37 16.46 -19.32
C LEU A 440 -8.63 17.14 -18.79
N ILE A 441 -8.71 17.33 -17.48
CA ILE A 441 -9.77 18.09 -16.80
C ILE A 441 -9.42 19.59 -16.85
N TRP A 442 -8.20 19.94 -16.42
CA TRP A 442 -7.63 21.27 -16.57
C TRP A 442 -6.12 21.22 -16.58
N GLY A 443 -5.48 22.24 -17.15
CA GLY A 443 -4.04 22.40 -17.21
C GLY A 443 -3.60 23.80 -16.77
N ALA A 444 -2.39 23.88 -16.21
CA ALA A 444 -1.75 25.11 -15.84
C ALA A 444 -0.44 25.29 -16.60
N SER A 445 -0.14 26.54 -16.98
CA SER A 445 1.06 26.86 -17.76
C SER A 445 2.33 26.54 -16.97
N GLY A 446 3.26 25.84 -17.60
CA GLY A 446 4.64 25.63 -17.12
C GLY A 446 5.59 26.78 -17.42
N ALA A 447 5.09 27.92 -17.96
CA ALA A 447 5.90 29.08 -18.36
C ALA A 447 7.08 28.70 -19.26
N ASN A 448 6.90 27.70 -20.11
CA ASN A 448 7.90 27.18 -21.06
C ASN A 448 9.22 26.75 -20.37
N ALA A 449 9.11 26.06 -19.22
CA ALA A 449 10.25 25.58 -18.44
C ALA A 449 9.93 24.23 -17.78
N ASP A 450 10.96 23.54 -17.30
CA ASP A 450 10.79 22.45 -16.36
C ASP A 450 9.99 22.93 -15.14
N VAL A 451 8.87 22.25 -14.83
CA VAL A 451 8.00 22.62 -13.70
C VAL A 451 8.47 21.99 -12.40
N GLY A 452 9.25 20.91 -12.48
CA GLY A 452 9.81 20.23 -11.33
C GLY A 452 8.75 19.52 -10.49
N ARG A 453 8.63 19.86 -9.22
CA ARG A 453 7.70 19.20 -8.30
C ARG A 453 6.41 19.97 -8.08
N GLY A 454 5.39 19.27 -7.60
CA GLY A 454 4.11 19.81 -7.20
C GLY A 454 3.43 18.87 -6.23
N VAL A 455 2.35 19.32 -5.61
CA VAL A 455 1.51 18.57 -4.68
C VAL A 455 0.04 18.89 -4.92
N CYS A 456 -0.83 17.98 -4.48
CA CYS A 456 -2.28 18.13 -4.60
C CYS A 456 -2.95 17.51 -3.37
N PHE A 457 -3.48 18.35 -2.49
CA PHE A 457 -4.26 17.97 -1.31
C PHE A 457 -4.98 19.19 -0.75
N ASP A 458 -6.02 18.94 0.04
CA ASP A 458 -6.92 19.97 0.57
C ASP A 458 -6.24 20.81 1.67
N ILE A 459 -6.15 22.14 1.45
CA ILE A 459 -5.55 23.10 2.39
C ILE A 459 -6.44 24.33 2.62
N ASP A 460 -7.54 24.49 1.86
CA ASP A 460 -8.37 25.69 1.92
C ASP A 460 -9.86 25.32 1.97
N PRO A 461 -10.54 25.46 3.14
CA PRO A 461 -11.93 25.06 3.30
C PRO A 461 -12.94 25.90 2.51
N ALA A 462 -12.49 26.95 1.82
CA ALA A 462 -13.36 27.78 0.98
C ALA A 462 -13.66 27.11 -0.38
N TYR A 463 -12.87 26.13 -0.77
CA TYR A 463 -13.03 25.40 -2.04
C TYR A 463 -13.37 23.93 -1.78
N ALA A 464 -14.19 23.35 -2.64
CA ALA A 464 -14.53 21.95 -2.54
C ALA A 464 -13.45 21.10 -3.23
N GLY A 465 -12.85 20.16 -2.51
CA GLY A 465 -11.81 19.29 -3.02
C GLY A 465 -10.40 19.80 -2.73
N ALA A 466 -9.42 19.12 -3.32
CA ALA A 466 -8.02 19.43 -3.09
C ALA A 466 -7.54 20.67 -3.84
N GLU A 467 -6.62 21.42 -3.23
CA GLU A 467 -5.82 22.40 -3.94
C GLU A 467 -4.57 21.74 -4.50
N CYS A 468 -4.24 22.14 -5.74
CA CYS A 468 -3.07 21.62 -6.42
C CYS A 468 -2.15 22.77 -6.84
N TRP A 469 -0.85 22.60 -6.62
CA TRP A 469 0.15 23.58 -7.04
C TRP A 469 1.49 22.91 -7.34
N ALA A 470 2.26 23.63 -8.15
CA ALA A 470 3.62 23.28 -8.51
C ALA A 470 4.51 24.51 -8.38
N SER A 471 5.77 24.43 -8.78
CA SER A 471 6.66 25.59 -8.79
C SER A 471 6.16 26.73 -9.70
N ARG A 472 5.21 26.43 -10.60
CA ARG A 472 4.59 27.34 -11.58
C ARG A 472 3.11 27.05 -11.71
N GLY A 473 2.36 28.02 -12.22
CA GLY A 473 0.92 27.87 -12.51
C GLY A 473 -0.01 28.31 -11.38
N GLY A 474 0.53 28.66 -10.21
CA GLY A 474 -0.23 29.12 -9.04
C GLY A 474 -0.94 28.02 -8.27
N LEU A 475 -1.62 28.40 -7.18
CA LEU A 475 -2.50 27.55 -6.38
C LEU A 475 -3.86 27.45 -7.08
N ARG A 476 -4.32 26.23 -7.33
CA ARG A 476 -5.58 25.98 -8.03
C ARG A 476 -6.47 25.02 -7.26
N SER A 477 -7.79 25.24 -7.37
CA SER A 477 -8.78 24.28 -6.85
C SER A 477 -8.78 22.96 -7.64
N ALA A 478 -9.47 21.96 -7.14
CA ALA A 478 -9.67 20.68 -7.83
C ALA A 478 -10.30 20.84 -9.23
N THR A 479 -11.06 21.90 -9.46
CA THR A 479 -11.69 22.23 -10.75
C THR A 479 -10.82 23.11 -11.66
N GLY A 480 -9.61 23.51 -11.21
CA GLY A 480 -8.66 24.30 -11.99
C GLY A 480 -8.79 25.82 -11.84
N GLU A 481 -9.68 26.32 -10.98
CA GLU A 481 -9.79 27.75 -10.67
C GLU A 481 -8.47 28.26 -10.05
N LEU A 482 -7.97 29.37 -10.53
CA LEU A 482 -6.78 30.01 -9.95
C LEU A 482 -7.16 30.74 -8.66
N ILE A 483 -6.83 30.14 -7.53
CA ILE A 483 -7.07 30.70 -6.19
C ILE A 483 -6.06 31.80 -5.87
N ASN A 484 -4.78 31.52 -6.17
CA ASN A 484 -3.69 32.44 -5.88
C ASN A 484 -2.53 32.24 -6.84
N ALA A 485 -1.96 33.34 -7.35
CA ALA A 485 -0.77 33.29 -8.19
C ALA A 485 0.48 32.84 -7.43
N THR A 486 0.51 33.06 -6.10
CA THR A 486 1.60 32.65 -5.21
C THR A 486 1.11 31.49 -4.31
N PRO A 487 1.47 30.25 -4.62
CA PRO A 487 1.12 29.11 -3.77
C PRO A 487 1.96 29.03 -2.52
N PRO A 488 1.69 28.11 -1.57
CA PRO A 488 2.63 27.74 -0.51
C PRO A 488 4.04 27.45 -1.08
N ASN A 489 5.08 27.81 -0.34
CA ASN A 489 6.47 27.75 -0.83
C ASN A 489 7.07 26.34 -0.87
N SER A 490 6.37 25.31 -0.39
CA SER A 490 6.78 23.91 -0.48
C SER A 490 5.92 23.17 -1.50
N THR A 491 6.58 22.32 -2.30
CA THR A 491 5.96 21.45 -3.31
C THR A 491 6.38 19.98 -3.10
N ASN A 492 6.77 19.61 -1.89
CA ASN A 492 7.42 18.33 -1.63
C ASN A 492 6.49 17.30 -0.99
N PHE A 493 5.88 17.61 0.16
CA PHE A 493 5.12 16.64 0.92
C PHE A 493 3.95 17.27 1.67
N GLY A 494 3.02 16.44 2.16
CA GLY A 494 1.92 16.82 3.03
C GLY A 494 1.57 15.69 3.97
N ALA A 495 0.94 16.01 5.12
CA ALA A 495 0.47 15.05 6.10
C ALA A 495 -0.80 15.54 6.78
N TRP A 496 -1.74 14.63 7.08
CA TRP A 496 -2.83 14.94 8.01
C TRP A 496 -2.26 14.95 9.43
N TRP A 497 -2.28 16.12 10.06
CA TRP A 497 -1.59 16.32 11.33
C TRP A 497 -2.46 16.86 12.45
N ASP A 498 -3.24 17.91 12.21
CA ASP A 498 -4.06 18.52 13.25
C ASP A 498 -5.44 17.87 13.42
N GLY A 499 -6.38 18.51 14.07
CA GLY A 499 -7.67 17.93 14.44
C GLY A 499 -8.73 17.97 13.34
N ASP A 500 -8.49 18.71 12.25
CA ASP A 500 -9.42 18.83 11.12
C ASP A 500 -9.06 17.91 9.94
N LEU A 501 -9.76 18.03 8.81
CA LEU A 501 -9.54 17.18 7.63
C LEU A 501 -8.66 17.85 6.56
N LEU A 502 -8.20 19.09 6.77
CA LEU A 502 -7.22 19.70 5.88
C LEU A 502 -5.87 19.04 6.07
N ARG A 503 -5.09 18.98 5.00
CA ARG A 503 -3.77 18.35 5.04
C ARG A 503 -2.69 19.41 5.20
N GLU A 504 -1.80 19.26 6.16
CA GLU A 504 -0.72 20.18 6.42
C GLU A 504 0.41 20.01 5.40
N VAL A 505 1.09 21.13 5.10
CA VAL A 505 2.28 21.16 4.23
C VAL A 505 3.48 20.69 5.03
N VAL A 506 4.20 19.69 4.53
CA VAL A 506 5.49 19.28 5.07
C VAL A 506 6.59 20.00 4.29
N SER A 507 7.26 20.92 4.95
CA SER A 507 8.31 21.74 4.38
C SER A 507 9.64 21.48 5.10
N GLY A 508 10.53 20.76 4.45
CA GLY A 508 11.74 20.28 5.13
C GLY A 508 11.39 19.39 6.32
N ALA A 509 11.92 19.67 7.48
CA ALA A 509 11.64 18.94 8.73
C ALA A 509 10.46 19.53 9.53
N ALA A 510 9.66 20.44 8.97
CA ALA A 510 8.55 21.09 9.65
C ALA A 510 7.20 20.68 9.05
N VAL A 511 6.18 20.54 9.91
CA VAL A 511 4.79 20.42 9.54
C VAL A 511 4.11 21.77 9.75
N GLN A 512 3.44 22.28 8.74
CA GLN A 512 2.94 23.65 8.71
C GLN A 512 1.52 23.71 8.17
N LYS A 513 0.64 24.41 8.86
CA LYS A 513 -0.73 24.68 8.42
C LYS A 513 -0.79 25.91 7.54
N TRP A 514 -1.47 25.78 6.41
CA TRP A 514 -1.79 26.91 5.54
C TRP A 514 -2.91 27.77 6.13
N ASP A 515 -2.69 29.07 6.24
CA ASP A 515 -3.72 30.04 6.54
C ASP A 515 -4.13 30.76 5.23
N PRO A 516 -5.30 30.44 4.67
CA PRO A 516 -5.74 31.02 3.41
C PRO A 516 -6.03 32.53 3.50
N ALA A 517 -6.40 33.04 4.70
CA ALA A 517 -6.70 34.46 4.89
C ALA A 517 -5.44 35.33 4.85
N THR A 518 -4.37 34.89 5.51
CA THR A 518 -3.09 35.61 5.54
C THR A 518 -2.13 35.12 4.45
N ARG A 519 -2.41 33.96 3.83
CA ARG A 519 -1.55 33.30 2.83
C ARG A 519 -0.16 32.99 3.36
N THR A 520 -0.13 32.50 4.59
CA THR A 520 1.11 32.12 5.29
C THR A 520 1.04 30.71 5.82
N LEU A 521 2.22 30.14 6.12
CA LEU A 521 2.36 28.84 6.76
C LEU A 521 2.65 29.03 8.24
N ALA A 522 1.78 28.53 9.12
CA ALA A 522 1.98 28.49 10.56
C ALA A 522 2.63 27.16 10.95
N THR A 523 3.77 27.18 11.61
CA THR A 523 4.48 25.95 12.03
C THR A 523 3.77 25.30 13.19
N LEU A 524 3.36 24.04 13.04
CA LEU A 524 2.78 23.20 14.08
C LEU A 524 3.87 22.42 14.82
N ILE A 525 4.86 21.91 14.10
CA ILE A 525 6.04 21.28 14.67
C ILE A 525 7.26 21.55 13.79
N ASP A 526 8.41 21.72 14.44
CA ASP A 526 9.71 21.89 13.78
C ASP A 526 10.69 20.81 14.26
N GLY A 527 10.88 19.78 13.45
CA GLY A 527 11.84 18.71 13.73
C GLY A 527 13.29 19.19 13.72
N ALA A 528 13.62 20.25 12.98
CA ALA A 528 14.99 20.78 12.94
C ALA A 528 15.43 21.31 14.32
N ALA A 529 14.50 21.82 15.13
CA ALA A 529 14.77 22.20 16.53
C ALA A 529 15.23 21.01 17.40
N ASN A 530 14.95 19.77 16.97
CA ASN A 530 15.38 18.55 17.61
C ASN A 530 16.52 17.84 16.84
N GLY A 531 17.18 18.55 15.92
CA GLY A 531 18.28 18.02 15.11
C GLY A 531 17.87 17.12 13.95
N ALA A 532 16.56 17.05 13.63
CA ALA A 532 16.08 16.32 12.45
C ALA A 532 16.47 16.98 11.14
N THR A 533 16.62 16.18 10.10
CA THR A 533 16.87 16.63 8.73
C THR A 533 16.16 15.71 7.73
N THR A 534 16.08 16.16 6.49
CA THR A 534 15.42 15.47 5.38
C THR A 534 16.39 14.72 4.47
N ASN A 535 15.85 13.97 3.53
CA ASN A 535 16.57 13.21 2.52
C ASN A 535 16.54 13.92 1.15
N ASN A 536 17.28 13.35 0.19
CA ASN A 536 17.18 13.63 -1.24
C ASN A 536 17.44 15.12 -1.64
N GLY A 537 18.26 15.83 -0.85
CA GLY A 537 18.73 17.19 -1.16
C GLY A 537 17.58 18.18 -1.32
N THR A 538 17.49 18.82 -2.48
CA THR A 538 16.46 19.86 -2.75
C THR A 538 15.02 19.33 -2.75
N LYS A 539 14.82 18.02 -2.84
CA LYS A 539 13.49 17.41 -2.75
C LYS A 539 12.97 17.37 -1.31
N ALA A 540 13.91 17.44 -0.34
CA ALA A 540 13.63 17.57 1.09
C ALA A 540 12.52 16.61 1.58
N THR A 541 12.62 15.33 1.20
CA THR A 541 11.64 14.30 1.55
C THR A 541 11.90 13.77 2.96
N PRO A 542 10.87 13.36 3.71
CA PRO A 542 11.05 12.54 4.91
C PRO A 542 11.66 11.18 4.56
N VAL A 543 12.10 10.42 5.54
CA VAL A 543 12.41 8.99 5.39
C VAL A 543 11.16 8.24 4.98
N LEU A 544 10.03 8.60 5.60
CA LEU A 544 8.71 8.00 5.42
C LEU A 544 7.65 8.93 6.00
N SER A 545 6.44 8.96 5.40
CA SER A 545 5.24 9.56 5.98
C SER A 545 4.07 8.60 5.80
N ALA A 546 3.43 8.19 6.90
CA ALA A 546 2.30 7.27 6.89
C ALA A 546 1.56 7.27 8.23
N ASP A 547 0.33 6.74 8.26
CA ASP A 547 -0.42 6.39 9.47
C ASP A 547 0.20 5.14 10.11
N LEU A 548 1.27 5.34 10.91
CA LEU A 548 2.04 4.23 11.49
C LEU A 548 1.45 3.73 12.81
N PHE A 549 0.84 4.60 13.60
CA PHE A 549 0.18 4.29 14.88
C PHE A 549 -0.78 5.41 15.32
N GLY A 550 -1.45 5.23 16.44
CA GLY A 550 -2.44 6.20 16.91
C GLY A 550 -3.72 6.15 16.08
N ASP A 551 -4.35 7.28 15.91
CA ASP A 551 -5.53 7.41 15.04
C ASP A 551 -5.12 7.54 13.56
N TRP A 552 -6.03 7.86 12.68
CA TRP A 552 -5.84 7.89 11.22
C TRP A 552 -4.85 8.95 10.70
N ARG A 553 -4.31 9.81 11.56
CA ARG A 553 -3.37 10.87 11.15
C ARG A 553 -1.97 10.30 10.93
N GLU A 554 -1.20 11.00 10.10
CA GLU A 554 0.09 10.49 9.62
C GLU A 554 1.24 10.86 10.56
N GLU A 555 2.16 9.93 10.77
CA GLU A 555 3.47 10.17 11.34
C GLU A 555 4.48 10.59 10.28
N ILE A 556 5.44 11.42 10.69
CA ILE A 556 6.58 11.83 9.87
C ILE A 556 7.84 11.22 10.44
N VAL A 557 8.51 10.37 9.69
CA VAL A 557 9.79 9.78 10.04
C VAL A 557 10.92 10.59 9.42
N LEU A 558 11.77 11.17 10.25
CA LEU A 558 12.95 11.93 9.84
C LEU A 558 14.22 11.25 10.37
N ARG A 559 15.34 11.50 9.74
CA ARG A 559 16.65 11.17 10.30
C ARG A 559 17.18 12.33 11.12
N ASN A 560 18.01 12.07 12.13
CA ASN A 560 18.80 13.14 12.70
C ASN A 560 20.04 13.47 11.84
N SER A 561 20.59 14.65 11.99
CA SER A 561 21.72 15.13 11.19
C SER A 561 23.02 14.32 11.42
N SER A 562 23.15 13.63 12.55
CA SER A 562 24.28 12.74 12.88
C SER A 562 24.11 11.31 12.37
N ASN A 563 22.95 10.96 11.79
CA ASN A 563 22.62 9.61 11.32
C ASN A 563 22.75 8.53 12.42
N THR A 564 22.36 8.84 13.64
CA THR A 564 22.40 7.94 14.80
C THR A 564 21.03 7.51 15.29
N GLU A 565 19.97 8.17 14.82
CA GLU A 565 18.58 7.80 15.12
C GLU A 565 17.62 8.20 13.99
N LEU A 566 16.54 7.43 13.86
CA LEU A 566 15.30 7.86 13.22
C LEU A 566 14.43 8.52 14.30
N GLN A 567 13.74 9.58 13.93
CA GLN A 567 12.82 10.33 14.77
C GLN A 567 11.42 10.26 14.17
N ILE A 568 10.50 9.57 14.86
CA ILE A 568 9.10 9.45 14.42
C ILE A 568 8.27 10.48 15.17
N TYR A 569 7.79 11.48 14.45
CA TYR A 569 6.93 12.53 14.98
C TYR A 569 5.47 12.14 14.85
N SER A 570 4.67 12.30 15.89
CA SER A 570 3.23 12.12 15.91
C SER A 570 2.56 13.31 16.57
N THR A 571 1.30 13.56 16.22
CA THR A 571 0.54 14.70 16.76
C THR A 571 0.00 14.41 18.16
N THR A 572 -0.16 15.48 18.96
CA THR A 572 -0.86 15.44 20.26
C THR A 572 -2.13 16.31 20.28
N ILE A 573 -2.55 16.80 19.12
CA ILE A 573 -3.75 17.61 18.96
C ILE A 573 -4.98 16.69 18.97
N PRO A 574 -5.98 16.89 19.86
CA PRO A 574 -7.18 16.07 19.86
C PRO A 574 -8.02 16.23 18.59
N THR A 575 -8.63 15.13 18.14
CA THR A 575 -9.64 15.16 17.06
C THR A 575 -10.88 14.40 17.47
N GLY A 576 -12.05 14.89 17.04
CA GLY A 576 -13.31 14.18 17.14
C GLY A 576 -13.62 13.32 15.91
N THR A 577 -12.81 13.43 14.87
CA THR A 577 -13.02 12.70 13.61
C THR A 577 -12.55 11.25 13.77
N ARG A 578 -13.44 10.32 13.42
CA ARG A 578 -13.21 8.89 13.49
C ARG A 578 -13.13 8.30 12.10
N ILE A 579 -11.96 7.80 11.75
CA ILE A 579 -11.67 7.15 10.47
C ILE A 579 -10.93 5.85 10.75
N THR A 580 -11.17 4.81 9.96
CA THR A 580 -10.35 3.60 9.95
C THR A 580 -8.93 3.97 9.55
N THR A 581 -7.93 3.31 10.15
CA THR A 581 -6.53 3.52 9.78
C THR A 581 -6.36 3.52 8.26
N LEU A 582 -5.68 4.52 7.75
CA LEU A 582 -5.41 4.66 6.32
C LEU A 582 -4.56 3.50 5.78
N MET A 583 -3.80 2.82 6.67
CA MET A 583 -3.05 1.62 6.31
C MET A 583 -3.96 0.42 5.95
N HIS A 584 -5.25 0.46 6.27
CA HIS A 584 -6.26 -0.49 5.81
C HIS A 584 -7.00 -0.01 4.54
N ASP A 585 -6.66 1.15 3.97
CA ASP A 585 -6.98 1.48 2.58
C ASP A 585 -5.90 0.91 1.67
N PRO A 586 -6.20 -0.09 0.82
CA PRO A 586 -5.17 -0.79 0.04
C PRO A 586 -4.40 0.12 -0.92
N GLN A 587 -5.03 1.18 -1.46
CA GLN A 587 -4.35 2.16 -2.31
C GLN A 587 -3.36 3.00 -1.51
N TYR A 588 -3.77 3.53 -0.35
CA TYR A 588 -2.89 4.29 0.53
C TYR A 588 -1.68 3.45 0.95
N ARG A 589 -1.93 2.22 1.44
CA ARG A 589 -0.87 1.30 1.89
C ARG A 589 0.10 0.93 0.76
N SER A 590 -0.39 0.71 -0.46
CA SER A 590 0.45 0.44 -1.63
C SER A 590 1.32 1.65 -1.99
N GLN A 591 0.79 2.88 -1.91
CA GLN A 591 1.55 4.09 -2.14
C GLN A 591 2.60 4.33 -1.04
N VAL A 592 2.30 3.99 0.23
CA VAL A 592 3.29 4.00 1.32
C VAL A 592 4.45 3.05 1.01
N ALA A 593 4.20 1.85 0.53
CA ALA A 593 5.24 0.88 0.17
C ALA A 593 6.18 1.38 -0.94
N GLY A 594 5.70 2.28 -1.81
CA GLY A 594 6.47 2.89 -2.90
C GLY A 594 7.32 4.11 -2.51
N GLN A 595 7.22 4.62 -1.27
CA GLN A 595 7.89 5.88 -0.88
C GLN A 595 9.42 5.83 -0.87
N ASN A 596 10.05 4.67 -0.92
CA ASN A 596 11.52 4.55 -0.90
C ASN A 596 12.20 4.80 -2.26
N ALA A 597 11.52 5.37 -3.23
CA ALA A 597 12.06 5.92 -4.46
C ALA A 597 12.55 7.36 -4.21
N GLY A 598 13.69 7.76 -4.77
CA GLY A 598 14.35 9.04 -4.45
C GLY A 598 13.55 10.32 -4.78
N TYR A 599 12.38 10.20 -5.43
CA TYR A 599 11.41 11.28 -5.71
C TYR A 599 10.05 10.93 -5.12
N ASN A 600 10.03 10.34 -3.94
CA ASN A 600 8.80 9.90 -3.29
C ASN A 600 7.79 11.04 -3.11
N GLN A 601 6.51 10.67 -3.00
CA GLN A 601 5.37 11.56 -2.92
C GLN A 601 4.51 11.17 -1.69
N PRO A 602 3.70 12.09 -1.14
CA PRO A 602 2.75 11.74 -0.08
C PRO A 602 1.70 10.73 -0.62
N PRO A 603 1.33 9.73 0.18
CA PRO A 603 0.32 8.75 -0.21
C PRO A 603 -1.08 9.35 -0.19
N HIS A 604 -1.98 8.80 -1.02
CA HIS A 604 -3.38 9.23 -1.10
C HIS A 604 -4.33 8.04 -0.94
N PRO A 605 -5.40 8.16 -0.12
CA PRO A 605 -6.41 7.11 -0.01
C PRO A 605 -7.26 7.01 -1.28
N SER A 606 -7.98 5.89 -1.40
CA SER A 606 -8.89 5.62 -2.52
C SER A 606 -10.17 6.48 -2.51
N PHE A 607 -10.40 7.23 -1.43
CA PHE A 607 -11.56 8.10 -1.21
C PHE A 607 -11.12 9.54 -0.91
N TYR A 608 -12.07 10.48 -1.04
CA TYR A 608 -11.80 11.86 -0.68
C TYR A 608 -11.66 12.02 0.84
N LEU A 609 -10.52 12.52 1.26
CA LEU A 609 -10.22 12.88 2.65
C LEU A 609 -9.81 14.36 2.68
N GLY A 610 -10.76 15.21 3.06
CA GLY A 610 -10.59 16.65 3.06
C GLY A 610 -11.80 17.36 3.69
N HIS A 611 -11.79 18.68 3.69
CA HIS A 611 -12.83 19.50 4.26
C HIS A 611 -14.22 19.17 3.68
N GLY A 612 -15.22 19.09 4.53
CA GLY A 612 -16.59 18.77 4.13
C GLY A 612 -16.85 17.27 3.88
N ALA A 613 -15.85 16.39 3.96
CA ALA A 613 -16.07 14.95 3.90
C ALA A 613 -16.88 14.48 5.12
N THR A 614 -17.98 13.77 4.87
CA THR A 614 -18.88 13.24 5.91
C THR A 614 -18.95 11.72 5.90
N ALA A 615 -18.35 11.06 4.90
CA ALA A 615 -18.28 9.62 4.76
C ALA A 615 -16.88 9.21 4.27
N PHE A 616 -16.35 8.16 4.86
CA PHE A 616 -15.04 7.59 4.55
C PHE A 616 -15.26 6.14 4.11
N PRO A 617 -15.65 5.95 2.82
CA PRO A 617 -15.99 4.62 2.31
C PRO A 617 -14.75 3.74 2.31
N GLN A 618 -14.92 2.51 2.81
CA GLN A 618 -13.87 1.51 2.77
C GLN A 618 -14.10 0.57 1.60
N ALA A 619 -13.04 0.31 0.84
CA ALA A 619 -13.06 -0.80 -0.10
C ALA A 619 -13.29 -2.12 0.66
N PRO A 620 -13.93 -3.13 0.05
CA PRO A 620 -13.97 -4.46 0.62
C PRO A 620 -12.55 -4.97 0.86
N VAL A 621 -12.27 -5.37 2.09
CA VAL A 621 -10.94 -5.87 2.51
C VAL A 621 -11.06 -7.11 3.37
N HIS A 622 -10.00 -7.90 3.41
CA HIS A 622 -9.88 -9.04 4.32
C HIS A 622 -8.44 -9.17 4.83
N VAL A 623 -8.30 -9.70 6.04
CA VAL A 623 -7.00 -10.15 6.56
C VAL A 623 -6.85 -11.63 6.17
N PRO A 624 -5.74 -12.04 5.54
CA PRO A 624 -5.47 -13.43 5.26
C PRO A 624 -5.48 -14.27 6.55
N TYR A 625 -5.85 -15.52 6.40
CA TYR A 625 -5.81 -16.46 7.50
C TYR A 625 -4.35 -16.91 7.76
N ASP A 626 -3.85 -16.64 8.96
CA ASP A 626 -2.48 -16.97 9.37
C ASP A 626 -2.29 -18.45 9.79
N GLY A 627 -3.31 -19.28 9.62
CA GLY A 627 -3.27 -20.67 10.01
C GLY A 627 -3.71 -20.94 11.46
N SER A 628 -3.99 -19.91 12.26
CA SER A 628 -4.41 -20.08 13.66
C SER A 628 -5.75 -19.40 13.98
N GLY A 629 -6.55 -19.97 14.88
CA GLY A 629 -7.76 -19.34 15.42
C GLY A 629 -8.97 -19.36 14.48
N ALA A 630 -9.68 -18.23 14.37
CA ALA A 630 -10.93 -18.09 13.62
C ALA A 630 -10.70 -17.60 12.19
N VAL A 631 -11.24 -18.31 11.21
CA VAL A 631 -11.24 -17.95 9.78
C VAL A 631 -12.56 -17.34 9.42
N GLN A 632 -12.59 -16.16 8.86
CA GLN A 632 -13.83 -15.54 8.42
C GLN A 632 -14.27 -16.10 7.07
N ALA A 633 -15.59 -16.36 6.94
CA ALA A 633 -16.11 -17.06 5.78
C ALA A 633 -15.91 -16.28 4.47
N GLU A 634 -15.99 -14.97 4.52
CA GLU A 634 -15.79 -14.09 3.37
C GLU A 634 -14.36 -14.11 2.81
N THR A 635 -13.37 -14.65 3.54
CA THR A 635 -12.01 -14.84 3.05
C THR A 635 -11.82 -16.07 2.17
N ALA A 636 -12.86 -16.92 2.04
CA ALA A 636 -12.81 -18.11 1.22
C ALA A 636 -12.79 -17.79 -0.28
N ILE A 637 -12.08 -18.62 -1.04
CA ILE A 637 -12.16 -18.60 -2.52
C ILE A 637 -13.53 -19.19 -2.90
N VAL A 638 -14.42 -18.34 -3.39
CA VAL A 638 -15.78 -18.73 -3.74
C VAL A 638 -15.94 -19.04 -5.23
N SER A 639 -16.87 -19.92 -5.57
CA SER A 639 -17.24 -20.24 -6.95
C SER A 639 -18.71 -20.65 -7.06
N GLY A 640 -19.26 -20.66 -8.28
CA GLY A 640 -20.61 -21.17 -8.55
C GLY A 640 -21.73 -20.39 -7.89
N ASN A 641 -21.70 -19.04 -7.95
CA ASN A 641 -22.71 -18.13 -7.41
C ASN A 641 -22.84 -18.17 -5.86
N VAL A 642 -21.80 -18.51 -5.13
CA VAL A 642 -21.70 -18.18 -3.71
C VAL A 642 -21.50 -16.68 -3.58
N GLN A 643 -22.22 -16.03 -2.69
CA GLN A 643 -22.21 -14.58 -2.52
C GLN A 643 -21.80 -14.22 -1.09
N VAL A 644 -20.96 -13.20 -0.95
CA VAL A 644 -20.76 -12.53 0.34
C VAL A 644 -21.93 -11.57 0.54
N MET A 645 -22.62 -11.69 1.69
CA MET A 645 -23.80 -10.89 2.03
C MET A 645 -23.65 -10.31 3.44
N ALA A 646 -24.32 -9.19 3.70
CA ALA A 646 -24.31 -8.49 5.00
C ALA A 646 -25.73 -8.11 5.48
N ASP A 647 -26.79 -8.70 4.88
CA ASP A 647 -28.19 -8.34 5.10
C ASP A 647 -28.84 -9.09 6.28
N ARG A 648 -28.10 -9.92 7.02
CA ARG A 648 -28.60 -10.74 8.15
C ARG A 648 -27.87 -10.35 9.45
N PRO A 649 -28.44 -9.49 10.31
CA PRO A 649 -27.77 -9.03 11.52
C PRO A 649 -27.23 -10.17 12.41
N GLY A 650 -26.12 -9.92 13.09
CA GLY A 650 -25.50 -10.84 14.03
C GLY A 650 -24.37 -11.71 13.43
N PHE A 651 -24.01 -11.55 12.15
CA PHE A 651 -22.76 -12.09 11.62
C PHE A 651 -21.56 -11.37 12.25
N ARG A 652 -20.38 -11.95 12.11
CA ARG A 652 -19.11 -11.37 12.52
C ARG A 652 -18.41 -10.72 11.33
N HIS A 653 -17.54 -9.75 11.58
CA HIS A 653 -16.78 -8.99 10.57
C HIS A 653 -17.64 -8.33 9.49
N ILE A 654 -17.27 -8.45 8.21
CA ILE A 654 -17.87 -7.69 7.10
C ILE A 654 -19.04 -8.39 6.43
N GLY A 655 -19.22 -9.70 6.65
CA GLY A 655 -20.27 -10.44 5.97
C GLY A 655 -20.30 -11.93 6.30
N PHE A 656 -21.08 -12.66 5.51
CA PHE A 656 -21.20 -14.12 5.57
C PHE A 656 -21.40 -14.68 4.16
N LEU A 657 -21.11 -15.95 3.95
CA LEU A 657 -21.34 -16.64 2.68
C LEU A 657 -22.76 -17.18 2.58
N ASN A 658 -23.45 -16.84 1.49
CA ASN A 658 -24.73 -17.40 1.09
C ASN A 658 -24.53 -18.33 -0.11
N PHE A 659 -24.96 -19.59 0.02
CA PHE A 659 -24.75 -20.63 -0.97
C PHE A 659 -25.97 -20.83 -1.88
N PRO A 660 -25.78 -21.00 -3.21
CA PRO A 660 -26.86 -21.47 -4.08
C PRO A 660 -27.27 -22.90 -3.76
N LEU A 661 -28.37 -23.33 -4.30
CA LEU A 661 -28.88 -24.71 -4.05
C LEU A 661 -27.89 -25.78 -4.50
N LYS A 662 -27.19 -25.55 -5.62
CA LYS A 662 -26.27 -26.53 -6.19
C LYS A 662 -25.10 -25.80 -6.93
N GLY A 663 -23.93 -26.44 -6.89
CA GLY A 663 -22.75 -25.98 -7.67
C GLY A 663 -21.99 -24.82 -7.08
N GLY A 664 -22.37 -24.32 -5.90
CA GLY A 664 -21.59 -23.31 -5.17
C GLY A 664 -20.52 -23.96 -4.30
N SER A 665 -19.36 -23.35 -4.21
CA SER A 665 -18.32 -23.77 -3.28
C SER A 665 -17.57 -22.60 -2.67
N ALA A 666 -17.07 -22.82 -1.45
CA ALA A 666 -16.18 -21.91 -0.73
C ALA A 666 -14.98 -22.71 -0.20
N GLN A 667 -13.78 -22.35 -0.62
CA GLN A 667 -12.55 -23.03 -0.26
C GLN A 667 -11.68 -22.13 0.61
N PHE A 668 -11.37 -22.61 1.80
CA PHE A 668 -10.38 -22.04 2.71
C PHE A 668 -9.05 -22.73 2.44
N GLN A 669 -7.98 -21.95 2.29
CA GLN A 669 -6.62 -22.42 2.06
C GLN A 669 -5.75 -22.18 3.28
N ARG A 670 -4.55 -22.73 3.31
CA ARG A 670 -3.53 -22.55 4.36
C ARG A 670 -4.02 -22.88 5.77
N ILE A 671 -4.94 -23.84 5.89
CA ILE A 671 -5.43 -24.30 7.19
C ILE A 671 -4.32 -25.02 7.94
N HIS A 672 -3.97 -24.51 9.11
CA HIS A 672 -2.88 -25.06 9.92
C HIS A 672 -3.30 -26.33 10.63
N GLY A 673 -2.69 -27.45 10.27
CA GLY A 673 -2.96 -28.76 10.90
C GLY A 673 -2.11 -29.01 12.16
N GLY A 674 -1.19 -28.11 12.54
CA GLY A 674 -0.26 -28.35 13.64
C GLY A 674 0.60 -29.59 13.36
N ALA A 675 0.62 -30.55 14.28
CA ALA A 675 1.27 -31.84 14.12
C ALA A 675 0.51 -32.81 13.19
N GLY A 676 -0.60 -32.36 12.59
CA GLY A 676 -1.49 -33.20 11.78
C GLY A 676 -2.46 -34.05 12.60
N GLY A 677 -3.24 -34.89 11.89
CA GLY A 677 -4.21 -35.84 12.49
C GLY A 677 -5.62 -35.28 12.53
N VAL A 678 -6.49 -35.97 13.29
CA VAL A 678 -7.91 -35.62 13.43
C VAL A 678 -8.03 -34.39 14.33
N LYS A 679 -8.65 -33.32 13.81
CA LYS A 679 -8.99 -32.08 14.50
C LYS A 679 -10.50 -31.88 14.53
N THR A 680 -10.99 -31.17 15.53
CA THR A 680 -12.39 -30.75 15.61
C THR A 680 -12.47 -29.27 15.28
N ILE A 681 -12.97 -28.93 14.08
CA ILE A 681 -13.26 -27.57 13.70
C ILE A 681 -14.63 -27.13 14.20
N THR A 682 -14.76 -25.84 14.53
CA THR A 682 -16.06 -25.23 14.86
C THR A 682 -16.49 -24.35 13.68
N ILE A 683 -17.76 -24.48 13.28
CA ILE A 683 -18.34 -23.77 12.14
C ILE A 683 -19.49 -22.91 12.68
N ARG A 684 -19.39 -21.58 12.50
CA ARG A 684 -20.46 -20.65 12.84
C ARG A 684 -21.36 -20.43 11.61
N TYR A 685 -22.67 -20.64 11.79
CA TYR A 685 -23.63 -20.60 10.67
C TYR A 685 -25.02 -20.17 11.10
N ALA A 686 -25.88 -19.84 10.12
CA ALA A 686 -27.30 -19.72 10.26
C ALA A 686 -28.06 -20.53 9.19
N ASN A 687 -29.14 -21.24 9.56
CA ASN A 687 -30.04 -21.94 8.63
C ASN A 687 -31.48 -21.62 8.98
N GLY A 688 -32.07 -20.66 8.30
CA GLY A 688 -33.46 -20.25 8.49
C GLY A 688 -34.49 -21.20 7.88
N ASN A 689 -34.08 -22.28 7.19
CA ASN A 689 -35.00 -23.32 6.70
C ASN A 689 -35.50 -24.20 7.84
N PRO A 690 -36.74 -24.73 7.76
CA PRO A 690 -37.26 -25.64 8.75
C PRO A 690 -36.62 -27.04 8.68
N THR A 691 -35.89 -27.35 7.60
CA THR A 691 -35.22 -28.63 7.40
C THR A 691 -33.70 -28.48 7.40
N PRO A 692 -32.97 -29.53 7.81
CA PRO A 692 -31.49 -29.52 7.68
C PRO A 692 -31.07 -29.39 6.23
N ARG A 693 -29.94 -28.66 6.02
CA ARG A 693 -29.29 -28.53 4.71
C ARG A 693 -27.98 -29.30 4.72
N THR A 694 -27.81 -30.18 3.75
CA THR A 694 -26.64 -31.05 3.67
C THR A 694 -25.86 -30.77 2.39
N GLY A 695 -24.54 -30.73 2.49
CA GLY A 695 -23.60 -30.64 1.39
C GLY A 695 -22.35 -31.45 1.65
N ALA A 696 -21.26 -31.09 0.97
CA ALA A 696 -19.95 -31.71 1.15
C ALA A 696 -18.98 -30.77 1.78
N LEU A 697 -18.17 -31.27 2.71
CA LEU A 697 -16.94 -30.67 3.18
C LEU A 697 -15.76 -31.48 2.62
N ARG A 698 -14.91 -30.89 1.79
CA ARG A 698 -13.70 -31.53 1.33
C ARG A 698 -12.52 -31.09 2.16
N VAL A 699 -11.79 -32.04 2.69
CA VAL A 699 -10.53 -31.83 3.43
C VAL A 699 -9.41 -32.35 2.55
N ASN A 700 -8.54 -31.47 2.07
CA ASN A 700 -7.47 -31.81 1.13
C ASN A 700 -7.98 -32.63 -0.08
N GLY A 701 -9.16 -32.26 -0.61
CA GLY A 701 -9.84 -32.94 -1.71
C GLY A 701 -10.72 -34.13 -1.32
N THR A 702 -10.57 -34.74 -0.13
CA THR A 702 -11.38 -35.87 0.33
C THR A 702 -12.71 -35.38 0.86
N ALA A 703 -13.84 -35.81 0.28
CA ALA A 703 -15.19 -35.39 0.65
C ALA A 703 -15.75 -36.12 1.84
N GLN A 704 -16.40 -35.39 2.74
CA GLN A 704 -17.27 -35.92 3.80
C GLN A 704 -18.56 -35.10 3.87
N PRO A 705 -19.70 -35.68 4.35
CA PRO A 705 -20.93 -34.91 4.46
C PRO A 705 -20.85 -33.87 5.58
N VAL A 706 -21.47 -32.69 5.33
CA VAL A 706 -21.68 -31.66 6.35
C VAL A 706 -23.14 -31.25 6.38
N THR A 707 -23.73 -31.14 7.57
CA THR A 707 -25.19 -30.90 7.74
C THR A 707 -25.41 -29.68 8.65
N PHE A 708 -26.03 -28.65 8.11
CA PHE A 708 -26.44 -27.44 8.79
C PHE A 708 -27.88 -27.59 9.31
N ARG A 709 -28.05 -27.78 10.62
CA ARG A 709 -29.36 -27.93 11.25
C ARG A 709 -30.13 -26.61 11.24
N PRO A 710 -31.49 -26.62 11.26
CA PRO A 710 -32.26 -25.37 11.38
C PRO A 710 -31.88 -24.57 12.62
N THR A 711 -31.76 -23.24 12.45
CA THR A 711 -31.54 -22.31 13.55
C THR A 711 -32.78 -21.46 13.85
N GLY A 712 -33.88 -21.69 13.13
CA GLY A 712 -35.14 -20.99 13.27
C GLY A 712 -35.27 -19.71 12.43
N ALA A 713 -34.15 -19.01 12.14
CA ALA A 713 -34.13 -17.86 11.28
C ALA A 713 -32.75 -17.69 10.63
N TRP A 714 -32.69 -16.94 9.52
CA TRP A 714 -31.44 -16.65 8.77
C TRP A 714 -30.49 -15.66 9.47
N ASN A 715 -30.93 -15.04 10.54
CA ASN A 715 -30.16 -14.17 11.43
C ASN A 715 -29.95 -14.76 12.83
N ASN A 716 -30.32 -16.01 13.02
CA ASN A 716 -30.09 -16.75 14.28
C ASN A 716 -28.80 -17.58 14.12
N TRP A 717 -27.69 -17.02 14.51
CA TRP A 717 -26.38 -17.59 14.36
C TRP A 717 -26.05 -18.57 15.50
N THR A 718 -25.53 -19.74 15.14
CA THR A 718 -25.09 -20.78 16.09
C THR A 718 -23.81 -21.43 15.60
N THR A 719 -23.25 -22.32 16.38
CA THR A 719 -22.06 -23.11 16.03
C THR A 719 -22.35 -24.59 15.94
N MET A 720 -21.61 -25.27 15.08
CA MET A 720 -21.55 -26.74 15.04
C MET A 720 -20.08 -27.18 14.93
N SER A 721 -19.81 -28.44 15.29
CA SER A 721 -18.49 -29.05 15.17
C SER A 721 -18.42 -30.04 14.03
N ALA A 722 -17.28 -30.15 13.36
CA ALA A 722 -16.99 -31.20 12.40
C ALA A 722 -15.56 -31.73 12.64
N SER A 723 -15.42 -33.08 12.57
CA SER A 723 -14.09 -33.71 12.63
C SER A 723 -13.47 -33.72 11.24
N VAL A 724 -12.23 -33.26 11.12
CA VAL A 724 -11.44 -33.18 9.88
C VAL A 724 -10.07 -33.80 10.11
N ASN A 725 -9.54 -34.50 9.12
CA ASN A 725 -8.18 -35.04 9.20
C ASN A 725 -7.25 -34.14 8.42
N LEU A 726 -6.43 -33.36 9.14
CA LEU A 726 -5.48 -32.39 8.57
C LEU A 726 -4.07 -33.00 8.47
N ALA A 727 -3.36 -32.70 7.40
CA ALA A 727 -1.91 -32.96 7.30
C ALA A 727 -1.15 -32.04 8.27
N ALA A 728 0.06 -32.40 8.65
CA ALA A 728 0.93 -31.53 9.43
C ALA A 728 1.32 -30.28 8.61
N GLY A 729 1.44 -29.12 9.27
CA GLY A 729 1.79 -27.86 8.62
C GLY A 729 0.60 -27.04 8.13
N GLN A 730 0.87 -26.05 7.25
CA GLN A 730 -0.08 -25.00 6.87
C GLN A 730 -0.82 -25.23 5.53
N ASP A 731 -0.57 -26.30 4.80
CA ASP A 731 -1.05 -26.45 3.43
C ASP A 731 -2.39 -27.17 3.29
N ASN A 732 -3.19 -27.24 4.37
CA ASN A 732 -4.48 -27.89 4.29
C ASN A 732 -5.53 -26.99 3.65
N THR A 733 -6.49 -27.62 2.95
CA THR A 733 -7.67 -26.98 2.38
C THR A 733 -8.96 -27.52 2.98
N LEU A 734 -9.91 -26.63 3.27
CA LEU A 734 -11.27 -26.96 3.64
C LEU A 734 -12.22 -26.34 2.61
N ARG A 735 -12.98 -27.16 1.88
CA ARG A 735 -13.90 -26.67 0.85
C ARG A 735 -15.32 -27.13 1.12
N PHE A 736 -16.22 -26.18 1.31
CA PHE A 736 -17.66 -26.43 1.44
C PHE A 736 -18.31 -26.39 0.07
N GLU A 737 -19.19 -27.35 -0.22
CA GLU A 737 -19.87 -27.48 -1.53
C GLU A 737 -21.37 -27.70 -1.35
N SER A 738 -22.18 -26.91 -2.08
CA SER A 738 -23.62 -27.14 -2.17
C SER A 738 -23.93 -28.19 -3.23
N THR A 739 -24.59 -29.30 -2.80
CA THR A 739 -24.79 -30.49 -3.63
C THR A 739 -26.26 -30.73 -4.05
N GLY A 740 -27.17 -29.80 -3.71
CA GLY A 740 -28.56 -29.88 -4.11
C GLY A 740 -29.57 -29.15 -3.23
N GLN A 741 -29.19 -28.73 -2.02
CA GLN A 741 -30.08 -28.04 -1.08
C GLN A 741 -29.57 -26.62 -0.68
N GLY A 742 -28.44 -26.20 -1.17
CA GLY A 742 -27.69 -25.13 -0.60
C GLY A 742 -27.10 -25.49 0.78
N LEU A 743 -26.26 -24.67 1.34
CA LEU A 743 -25.76 -24.78 2.70
C LEU A 743 -26.48 -23.79 3.61
N GLY A 744 -26.22 -23.83 4.92
CA GLY A 744 -26.49 -22.70 5.80
C GLY A 744 -25.62 -21.50 5.41
N ASN A 745 -26.03 -20.29 5.79
CA ASN A 745 -25.16 -19.13 5.71
C ASN A 745 -23.93 -19.41 6.59
N LEU A 746 -22.73 -19.33 6.02
CA LEU A 746 -21.48 -19.61 6.71
C LEU A 746 -20.84 -18.29 7.12
N ASP A 747 -20.46 -18.15 8.38
CA ASP A 747 -19.94 -16.91 8.94
C ASP A 747 -18.47 -17.04 9.36
N GLU A 748 -18.11 -18.10 10.06
CA GLU A 748 -16.77 -18.26 10.62
C GLU A 748 -16.41 -19.72 10.79
N LEU A 749 -15.15 -20.06 10.61
CA LEU A 749 -14.55 -21.33 11.02
C LEU A 749 -13.55 -21.10 12.14
N THR A 750 -13.49 -21.97 13.14
CA THR A 750 -12.39 -22.02 14.11
C THR A 750 -11.66 -23.35 13.95
N VAL A 751 -10.35 -23.29 13.77
CA VAL A 751 -9.45 -24.43 13.68
C VAL A 751 -8.58 -24.42 14.94
N PRO A 752 -8.52 -25.51 15.74
CA PRO A 752 -7.81 -25.55 17.01
C PRO A 752 -6.28 -25.65 16.85
#